data_985f3c1b2b1e20f2b17709db6cf99280
#
_entry.id   985f3c1b2b1e20f2b17709db6cf99280
#
_cell.length_a   1.000
_cell.length_b   1.000
_cell.length_c   1.000
_cell.angle_alpha   90.00
_cell.angle_beta   90.00
_cell.angle_gamma   90.00
#
_symmetry.space_group_name_H-M   'P 1'
#
loop_
_entity.id
_entity.type
_entity.pdbx_description
1 polymer ?
#
loop_
_entity_poly.entity_id
_entity_poly.type
_entity_poly.pdbx_seq_one_letter_code
_entity_poly.pdbx_strand_id
1 'polypeptide(L)'
;MNNKKVFSFHMFLQTLKQTRLAGFIMMAVITLISVVPIISSLSYIKEYKQVNNVGGISGNYFLVLVFIIVVPVISLIVWSFLNKRSSSDFYHSIPYTRLCIYLSKTAAILTWIAGILVVSYVSQAVLFMANRQYFNVDYATMFRMYLSIFICSLLCMAIINVSISITGNILSNICVTGLIMFLPRFIALMVTELTVFHGETYMISNSGVGLLDSSNNMIVGWVFSVFDIYNGPSGIADMVLSLTSNLYTLVLALIYIALGALLFVKRKSETAGKAANGKVLPMIIRTLIGFSIAFIGVMIAYTSIDNDETIAVVVLFIVSALVVFVYECIVSKKMNVIKQCMPSILLGYVLAVVIGTGANSFGKYEASYEPDASKLAYVSIQSMDMYYASDNGYFSSISSKVQFTDEEILKYVSEKFGAYKDKCISNGVHNYIYNGRGSVTNYKVGFRQNGVTHYRRIQLTDSDANKLASLLKKDENFVKAYMELPDSDKISVNYITGNMEDSDCKDIYETIKSEIKQIGFEKWYQIVTSDADTFLMSVRFSKKGVTYDMVLPISKNMPQSYNKYIGIRNEYAIRNNEKELGTMSDILKQYLNDSSRTWDKYTSGYETLSAVLVYNDTRTYINLDSYVRKDEERAQKVLNGLIESLDKKNFNKNINADNPCIVLNYEKYNPDNGETVLTDAIIQLDGYTRTEDYISDIDYY
;
A
#
# COMPACT_ATOMS: atom_id res chain seq x y z
N MET A 1 -10.46 51.52 -24.77
CA MET A 1 -10.50 50.46 -23.73
C MET A 1 -9.09 50.06 -23.39
N ASN A 2 -8.56 50.49 -22.21
CA ASN A 2 -7.23 50.10 -21.77
C ASN A 2 -7.23 48.58 -21.54
N ASN A 3 -6.38 47.86 -22.30
CA ASN A 3 -6.11 46.43 -22.07
C ASN A 3 -5.53 46.25 -20.68
N LYS A 4 -6.37 45.99 -19.68
CA LYS A 4 -5.94 45.72 -18.31
C LYS A 4 -5.08 44.44 -18.36
N LYS A 5 -3.77 44.59 -18.23
CA LYS A 5 -2.82 43.47 -18.21
C LYS A 5 -3.25 42.44 -17.15
N VAL A 6 -3.44 41.22 -17.55
CA VAL A 6 -3.82 40.10 -16.67
C VAL A 6 -2.62 39.54 -15.91
N PHE A 7 -1.40 39.72 -16.46
CA PHE A 7 -0.14 39.27 -15.90
C PHE A 7 0.96 40.34 -16.03
N SER A 8 1.83 40.47 -15.02
CA SER A 8 2.98 41.37 -15.04
C SER A 8 4.27 40.61 -14.82
N PHE A 9 5.09 40.53 -15.87
CA PHE A 9 6.40 39.89 -15.80
C PHE A 9 7.34 40.58 -14.81
N HIS A 10 7.25 41.91 -14.70
CA HIS A 10 8.04 42.68 -13.73
C HIS A 10 7.70 42.26 -12.28
N MET A 11 6.42 42.17 -11.95
CA MET A 11 5.99 41.73 -10.61
C MET A 11 6.38 40.28 -10.32
N PHE A 12 6.29 39.42 -11.31
CA PHE A 12 6.75 38.03 -11.24
C PHE A 12 8.26 37.98 -10.90
N LEU A 13 9.11 38.67 -11.66
CA LEU A 13 10.56 38.71 -11.41
C LEU A 13 10.90 39.34 -10.05
N GLN A 14 10.19 40.41 -9.67
CA GLN A 14 10.38 41.04 -8.36
C GLN A 14 10.02 40.06 -7.22
N THR A 15 8.97 39.30 -7.37
CA THR A 15 8.59 38.26 -6.37
C THR A 15 9.66 37.18 -6.27
N LEU A 16 10.20 36.69 -7.39
CA LEU A 16 11.31 35.73 -7.39
C LEU A 16 12.57 36.32 -6.69
N LYS A 17 12.91 37.58 -6.96
CA LYS A 17 14.04 38.26 -6.30
C LYS A 17 13.83 38.38 -4.79
N GLN A 18 12.63 38.71 -4.34
CA GLN A 18 12.29 38.83 -2.92
C GLN A 18 12.38 37.51 -2.17
N THR A 19 12.07 36.39 -2.83
CA THR A 19 12.03 35.04 -2.23
C THR A 19 13.28 34.21 -2.54
N ARG A 20 14.29 34.79 -3.23
CA ARG A 20 15.46 34.05 -3.71
C ARG A 20 16.20 33.28 -2.63
N LEU A 21 16.40 33.87 -1.45
CA LEU A 21 17.13 33.22 -0.37
C LEU A 21 16.37 31.97 0.12
N ALA A 22 15.07 32.11 0.41
CA ALA A 22 14.24 31.01 0.84
C ALA A 22 14.15 29.93 -0.25
N GLY A 23 13.96 30.32 -1.51
CA GLY A 23 13.91 29.40 -2.64
C GLY A 23 15.18 28.57 -2.81
N PHE A 24 16.36 29.21 -2.75
CA PHE A 24 17.63 28.48 -2.87
C PHE A 24 17.95 27.60 -1.66
N ILE A 25 17.63 28.05 -0.44
CA ILE A 25 17.77 27.18 0.75
C ILE A 25 16.89 25.95 0.63
N MET A 26 15.61 26.12 0.27
CA MET A 26 14.69 24.98 0.10
C MET A 26 15.13 24.05 -1.04
N MET A 27 15.65 24.62 -2.14
CA MET A 27 16.21 23.83 -3.23
C MET A 27 17.40 22.98 -2.77
N ALA A 28 18.34 23.56 -2.04
CA ALA A 28 19.49 22.83 -1.51
C ALA A 28 19.06 21.73 -0.53
N VAL A 29 18.16 22.04 0.41
CA VAL A 29 17.67 21.09 1.41
C VAL A 29 16.97 19.91 0.74
N ILE A 30 16.04 20.14 -0.18
CA ILE A 30 15.31 19.07 -0.86
C ILE A 30 16.24 18.23 -1.74
N THR A 31 17.18 18.87 -2.44
CA THR A 31 18.17 18.13 -3.24
C THR A 31 19.07 17.26 -2.36
N LEU A 32 19.54 17.75 -1.22
CA LEU A 32 20.32 16.94 -0.28
C LEU A 32 19.50 15.76 0.26
N ILE A 33 18.28 16.02 0.72
CA ILE A 33 17.39 14.97 1.25
C ILE A 33 17.08 13.90 0.19
N SER A 34 17.00 14.27 -1.08
CA SER A 34 16.73 13.33 -2.16
C SER A 34 17.97 12.54 -2.62
N VAL A 35 19.17 13.07 -2.43
CA VAL A 35 20.44 12.47 -2.88
C VAL A 35 21.09 11.60 -1.79
N VAL A 36 21.01 12.03 -0.52
CA VAL A 36 21.68 11.33 0.61
C VAL A 36 21.27 9.86 0.73
N PRO A 37 20.01 9.46 0.62
CA PRO A 37 19.61 8.04 0.69
C PRO A 37 20.24 7.20 -0.43
N ILE A 38 20.44 7.77 -1.62
CA ILE A 38 21.07 7.08 -2.75
C ILE A 38 22.56 6.87 -2.47
N ILE A 39 23.23 7.87 -1.90
CA ILE A 39 24.65 7.76 -1.55
C ILE A 39 24.84 6.71 -0.45
N SER A 40 23.97 6.69 0.56
CA SER A 40 24.04 5.67 1.63
C SER A 40 23.80 4.27 1.09
N SER A 41 22.78 4.08 0.23
CA SER A 41 22.52 2.80 -0.41
C SER A 41 23.64 2.35 -1.35
N LEU A 42 24.31 3.30 -2.03
CA LEU A 42 25.43 3.01 -2.91
C LEU A 42 26.61 2.40 -2.17
N SER A 43 26.91 2.86 -0.94
CA SER A 43 27.97 2.28 -0.11
C SER A 43 27.68 0.82 0.20
N TYR A 44 26.46 0.53 0.63
CA TYR A 44 25.97 -0.81 0.89
C TYR A 44 26.03 -1.71 -0.36
N ILE A 45 25.49 -1.24 -1.50
CA ILE A 45 25.44 -1.99 -2.76
C ILE A 45 26.85 -2.33 -3.30
N LYS A 46 27.80 -1.40 -3.15
CA LYS A 46 29.20 -1.64 -3.55
C LYS A 46 29.85 -2.73 -2.72
N GLU A 47 29.57 -2.79 -1.44
CA GLU A 47 30.08 -3.77 -0.51
C GLU A 47 29.56 -5.19 -0.86
N TYR A 48 28.27 -5.30 -1.14
CA TYR A 48 27.61 -6.59 -1.43
C TYR A 48 27.59 -6.98 -2.92
N LYS A 49 28.15 -6.15 -3.81
CA LYS A 49 28.16 -6.37 -5.27
C LYS A 49 26.80 -6.72 -5.87
N GLN A 50 25.72 -6.20 -5.28
CA GLN A 50 24.35 -6.42 -5.76
C GLN A 50 23.97 -5.34 -6.76
N VAL A 51 23.09 -5.67 -7.72
CA VAL A 51 22.43 -4.67 -8.58
C VAL A 51 21.05 -4.40 -8.03
N ASN A 52 20.83 -3.16 -7.60
CA ASN A 52 19.51 -2.76 -7.09
C ASN A 52 18.62 -2.29 -8.23
N ASN A 53 17.48 -2.94 -8.39
CA ASN A 53 16.42 -2.48 -9.25
C ASN A 53 15.68 -1.34 -8.54
N VAL A 54 15.98 -0.11 -8.90
CA VAL A 54 15.29 1.07 -8.38
C VAL A 54 14.00 1.26 -9.17
N GLY A 55 12.97 0.54 -8.78
CA GLY A 55 11.61 0.81 -9.20
C GLY A 55 11.10 2.08 -8.52
N GLY A 56 11.45 3.20 -9.05
CA GLY A 56 10.95 4.56 -8.84
C GLY A 56 10.72 5.12 -7.42
N ILE A 57 10.40 4.32 -6.42
CA ILE A 57 9.84 4.80 -5.14
C ILE A 57 10.75 4.58 -3.94
N SER A 58 11.57 3.54 -3.95
CA SER A 58 12.47 3.25 -2.85
C SER A 58 13.47 4.40 -2.64
N GLY A 59 13.32 5.11 -1.53
CA GLY A 59 14.20 6.22 -1.13
C GLY A 59 13.63 7.64 -1.33
N ASN A 60 12.52 7.81 -2.04
CA ASN A 60 11.99 9.16 -2.38
C ASN A 60 10.82 9.64 -1.51
N TYR A 61 10.49 8.96 -0.41
CA TYR A 61 9.43 9.38 0.52
C TYR A 61 9.60 10.81 1.02
N PHE A 62 10.83 11.24 1.19
CA PHE A 62 11.14 12.60 1.66
C PHE A 62 10.75 13.70 0.68
N LEU A 63 10.49 13.39 -0.59
CA LEU A 63 9.97 14.39 -1.54
C LEU A 63 8.56 14.88 -1.17
N VAL A 64 7.83 14.15 -0.33
CA VAL A 64 6.59 14.61 0.30
C VAL A 64 6.77 15.93 1.04
N LEU A 65 7.95 16.19 1.60
CA LEU A 65 8.29 17.46 2.26
C LEU A 65 8.18 18.68 1.33
N VAL A 66 8.23 18.49 0.01
CA VAL A 66 8.05 19.58 -0.94
C VAL A 66 6.67 20.21 -0.76
N PHE A 67 5.60 19.44 -0.78
CA PHE A 67 4.27 20.00 -0.64
C PHE A 67 3.83 20.19 0.82
N ILE A 68 4.41 19.49 1.80
CA ILE A 68 4.08 19.67 3.23
C ILE A 68 4.80 20.90 3.83
N ILE A 69 6.05 21.16 3.45
CA ILE A 69 6.88 22.21 4.05
C ILE A 69 7.21 23.33 3.05
N VAL A 70 7.77 22.96 1.88
CA VAL A 70 8.31 23.96 0.95
C VAL A 70 7.19 24.84 0.39
N VAL A 71 6.10 24.22 -0.09
CA VAL A 71 4.98 24.97 -0.66
C VAL A 71 4.33 25.90 0.36
N PRO A 72 3.98 25.49 1.60
CA PRO A 72 3.45 26.37 2.61
C PRO A 72 4.41 27.52 2.96
N VAL A 73 5.70 27.23 3.17
CA VAL A 73 6.68 28.26 3.55
C VAL A 73 6.84 29.30 2.45
N ILE A 74 7.07 28.90 1.20
CA ILE A 74 7.22 29.84 0.08
C ILE A 74 5.92 30.65 -0.12
N SER A 75 4.77 29.99 -0.07
CA SER A 75 3.47 30.65 -0.22
C SER A 75 3.23 31.68 0.87
N LEU A 76 3.49 31.33 2.14
CA LEU A 76 3.34 32.28 3.26
C LEU A 76 4.29 33.48 3.15
N ILE A 77 5.51 33.27 2.68
CA ILE A 77 6.48 34.39 2.45
C ILE A 77 5.94 35.28 1.34
N VAL A 78 5.55 34.75 0.19
CA VAL A 78 5.05 35.53 -0.96
C VAL A 78 3.80 36.33 -0.62
N TRP A 79 2.90 35.73 0.18
CA TRP A 79 1.62 36.31 0.57
C TRP A 79 1.66 37.04 1.94
N SER A 80 2.82 37.13 2.60
CA SER A 80 2.99 37.75 3.94
C SER A 80 2.46 39.18 4.05
N PHE A 81 2.49 39.96 2.94
CA PHE A 81 1.98 41.29 2.89
C PHE A 81 0.47 41.41 3.18
N LEU A 82 -0.29 40.35 2.97
CA LEU A 82 -1.73 40.32 3.26
C LEU A 82 -2.06 40.21 4.74
N ASN A 83 -1.09 39.88 5.59
CA ASN A 83 -1.27 39.73 7.04
C ASN A 83 -1.05 41.05 7.80
N LYS A 84 -0.46 42.10 7.15
CA LYS A 84 -0.21 43.43 7.72
C LYS A 84 -0.97 44.47 6.93
N ARG A 85 -1.77 45.31 7.64
CA ARG A 85 -2.62 46.32 7.00
C ARG A 85 -1.85 47.30 6.12
N SER A 86 -0.78 47.87 6.64
CA SER A 86 0.06 48.83 5.90
C SER A 86 0.64 48.23 4.60
N SER A 87 1.11 46.99 4.65
CA SER A 87 1.63 46.29 3.47
C SER A 87 0.53 45.94 2.49
N SER A 88 -0.63 45.50 2.99
CA SER A 88 -1.81 45.17 2.16
C SER A 88 -2.31 46.41 1.42
N ASP A 89 -2.44 47.56 2.10
CA ASP A 89 -2.87 48.85 1.51
C ASP A 89 -1.88 49.28 0.43
N PHE A 90 -0.56 49.18 0.69
CA PHE A 90 0.50 49.48 -0.29
C PHE A 90 0.36 48.63 -1.56
N TYR A 91 0.24 47.32 -1.44
CA TYR A 91 0.11 46.43 -2.62
C TYR A 91 -1.22 46.67 -3.39
N HIS A 92 -2.28 47.08 -2.72
CA HIS A 92 -3.53 47.42 -3.37
C HIS A 92 -3.56 48.81 -4.00
N SER A 93 -2.63 49.70 -3.67
CA SER A 93 -2.46 51.02 -4.32
C SER A 93 -1.61 50.98 -5.59
N ILE A 94 -0.88 49.88 -5.84
CA ILE A 94 -0.06 49.73 -7.05
C ILE A 94 -0.98 49.69 -8.29
N PRO A 95 -0.57 50.30 -9.44
CA PRO A 95 -1.38 50.42 -10.64
C PRO A 95 -1.54 49.11 -11.43
N TYR A 96 -1.76 48.00 -10.72
CA TYR A 96 -2.06 46.70 -11.28
C TYR A 96 -3.43 46.21 -10.83
N THR A 97 -4.10 45.41 -11.71
CA THR A 97 -5.33 44.77 -11.29
C THR A 97 -5.02 43.70 -10.23
N ARG A 98 -5.97 43.45 -9.31
CA ARG A 98 -5.80 42.43 -8.28
C ARG A 98 -5.56 41.04 -8.88
N LEU A 99 -6.23 40.73 -10.01
CA LEU A 99 -6.01 39.50 -10.75
C LEU A 99 -4.55 39.42 -11.28
N CYS A 100 -4.01 40.52 -11.79
CA CYS A 100 -2.62 40.58 -12.23
C CYS A 100 -1.63 40.29 -11.08
N ILE A 101 -1.87 40.88 -9.89
CA ILE A 101 -1.06 40.60 -8.69
C ILE A 101 -1.13 39.13 -8.31
N TYR A 102 -2.34 38.56 -8.29
CA TYR A 102 -2.58 37.18 -7.93
C TYR A 102 -1.83 36.22 -8.86
N LEU A 103 -2.05 36.34 -10.17
CA LEU A 103 -1.45 35.45 -11.16
C LEU A 103 0.07 35.57 -11.23
N SER A 104 0.63 36.79 -11.14
CA SER A 104 2.08 37.01 -11.17
C SER A 104 2.77 36.38 -9.93
N LYS A 105 2.17 36.52 -8.74
CA LYS A 105 2.72 35.93 -7.51
C LYS A 105 2.55 34.42 -7.46
N THR A 106 1.40 33.92 -7.90
CA THR A 106 1.17 32.46 -8.00
C THR A 106 2.16 31.81 -8.97
N ALA A 107 2.40 32.44 -10.12
CA ALA A 107 3.39 31.96 -11.08
C ALA A 107 4.82 31.93 -10.49
N ALA A 108 5.18 32.92 -9.65
CA ALA A 108 6.48 32.90 -8.99
C ALA A 108 6.64 31.75 -7.99
N ILE A 109 5.59 31.42 -7.24
CA ILE A 109 5.58 30.26 -6.36
C ILE A 109 5.75 28.97 -7.18
N LEU A 110 4.99 28.82 -8.27
CA LEU A 110 5.09 27.67 -9.16
C LEU A 110 6.49 27.50 -9.76
N THR A 111 7.13 28.61 -10.13
CA THR A 111 8.51 28.58 -10.66
C THR A 111 9.50 28.03 -9.65
N TRP A 112 9.39 28.43 -8.36
CA TRP A 112 10.21 27.84 -7.31
C TRP A 112 9.96 26.36 -7.13
N ILE A 113 8.70 25.94 -7.06
CA ILE A 113 8.34 24.53 -6.90
C ILE A 113 8.90 23.71 -8.06
N ALA A 114 8.66 24.14 -9.31
CA ALA A 114 9.17 23.46 -10.49
C ALA A 114 10.71 23.42 -10.50
N GLY A 115 11.37 24.52 -10.19
CA GLY A 115 12.83 24.61 -10.12
C GLY A 115 13.43 23.65 -9.08
N ILE A 116 12.84 23.56 -7.88
CA ILE A 116 13.27 22.65 -6.82
C ILE A 116 13.15 21.20 -7.28
N LEU A 117 12.01 20.82 -7.87
CA LEU A 117 11.78 19.46 -8.33
C LEU A 117 12.68 19.09 -9.52
N VAL A 118 12.88 20.00 -10.47
CA VAL A 118 13.77 19.77 -11.61
C VAL A 118 15.21 19.57 -11.16
N VAL A 119 15.73 20.43 -10.27
CA VAL A 119 17.10 20.29 -9.75
C VAL A 119 17.26 18.99 -8.99
N SER A 120 16.29 18.63 -8.14
CA SER A 120 16.31 17.37 -7.41
C SER A 120 16.28 16.16 -8.36
N TYR A 121 15.39 16.15 -9.35
CA TYR A 121 15.30 15.10 -10.38
C TYR A 121 16.62 14.94 -11.15
N VAL A 122 17.18 16.05 -11.66
CA VAL A 122 18.42 16.02 -12.42
C VAL A 122 19.58 15.51 -11.55
N SER A 123 19.66 15.96 -10.29
CA SER A 123 20.72 15.52 -9.36
C SER A 123 20.65 14.00 -9.11
N GLN A 124 19.46 13.45 -8.90
CA GLN A 124 19.27 12.01 -8.76
C GLN A 124 19.61 11.26 -10.06
N ALA A 125 19.10 11.73 -11.21
CA ALA A 125 19.34 11.10 -12.49
C ALA A 125 20.83 11.05 -12.83
N VAL A 126 21.56 12.14 -12.58
CA VAL A 126 23.03 12.19 -12.77
C VAL A 126 23.74 11.18 -11.86
N LEU A 127 23.33 11.10 -10.59
CA LEU A 127 23.91 10.15 -9.63
C LEU A 127 23.68 8.68 -10.05
N PHE A 128 22.48 8.34 -10.50
CA PHE A 128 22.18 7.02 -11.02
C PHE A 128 22.93 6.71 -12.31
N MET A 129 22.98 7.64 -13.25
CA MET A 129 23.75 7.47 -14.49
C MET A 129 25.23 7.25 -14.23
N ALA A 130 25.82 7.99 -13.27
CA ALA A 130 27.21 7.83 -12.89
C ALA A 130 27.50 6.46 -12.24
N ASN A 131 26.49 5.81 -11.66
CA ASN A 131 26.59 4.54 -10.97
C ASN A 131 25.73 3.44 -11.61
N ARG A 132 25.55 3.48 -12.94
CA ARG A 132 24.68 2.58 -13.70
C ARG A 132 25.00 1.09 -13.55
N GLN A 133 26.22 0.76 -13.12
CA GLN A 133 26.63 -0.63 -12.88
C GLN A 133 26.01 -1.21 -11.59
N TYR A 134 25.52 -0.37 -10.70
CA TYR A 134 24.92 -0.77 -9.41
C TYR A 134 23.42 -0.52 -9.34
N PHE A 135 22.87 0.29 -10.27
CA PHE A 135 21.46 0.65 -10.29
C PHE A 135 20.83 0.42 -11.66
N ASN A 136 19.77 -0.35 -11.69
CA ASN A 136 18.88 -0.42 -12.84
C ASN A 136 17.65 0.47 -12.55
N VAL A 137 17.52 1.60 -13.26
CA VAL A 137 16.53 2.65 -12.96
C VAL A 137 15.54 2.82 -14.09
N ASP A 138 14.25 2.72 -13.78
CA ASP A 138 13.19 3.17 -14.67
C ASP A 138 12.99 4.69 -14.56
N TYR A 139 13.68 5.45 -15.44
CA TYR A 139 13.57 6.90 -15.49
C TYR A 139 12.16 7.40 -15.83
N ALA A 140 11.36 6.61 -16.56
CA ALA A 140 9.99 7.00 -16.89
C ALA A 140 9.10 6.98 -15.64
N THR A 141 9.21 5.95 -14.83
CA THR A 141 8.51 5.86 -13.55
C THR A 141 9.00 6.92 -12.57
N MET A 142 10.29 7.16 -12.49
CA MET A 142 10.86 8.25 -11.69
C MET A 142 10.30 9.62 -12.11
N PHE A 143 10.22 9.91 -13.42
CA PHE A 143 9.63 11.16 -13.92
C PHE A 143 8.14 11.28 -13.56
N ARG A 144 7.35 10.21 -13.71
CA ARG A 144 5.93 10.20 -13.33
C ARG A 144 5.73 10.51 -11.85
N MET A 145 6.62 10.02 -11.00
CA MET A 145 6.61 10.29 -9.56
C MET A 145 6.86 11.78 -9.26
N TYR A 146 7.88 12.39 -9.87
CA TYR A 146 8.13 13.81 -9.73
C TYR A 146 6.98 14.67 -10.25
N LEU A 147 6.36 14.24 -11.34
CA LEU A 147 5.15 14.88 -11.89
C LEU A 147 3.97 14.79 -10.91
N SER A 148 3.76 13.66 -10.28
CA SER A 148 2.74 13.48 -9.23
C SER A 148 2.97 14.43 -8.04
N ILE A 149 4.20 14.55 -7.55
CA ILE A 149 4.56 15.48 -6.48
C ILE A 149 4.35 16.93 -6.91
N PHE A 150 4.66 17.27 -8.16
CA PHE A 150 4.36 18.61 -8.70
C PHE A 150 2.86 18.90 -8.69
N ILE A 151 2.02 17.94 -9.10
CA ILE A 151 0.55 18.07 -9.08
C ILE A 151 0.03 18.22 -7.64
N CYS A 152 0.56 17.44 -6.68
CA CYS A 152 0.26 17.59 -5.26
C CYS A 152 0.64 18.98 -4.74
N SER A 153 1.83 19.45 -5.14
CA SER A 153 2.34 20.78 -4.77
C SER A 153 1.45 21.90 -5.35
N LEU A 154 0.97 21.71 -6.58
CA LEU A 154 0.02 22.63 -7.22
C LEU A 154 -1.29 22.72 -6.43
N LEU A 155 -1.84 21.57 -6.01
CA LEU A 155 -3.06 21.53 -5.20
C LEU A 155 -2.84 22.20 -3.83
N CYS A 156 -1.76 21.88 -3.14
CA CYS A 156 -1.43 22.49 -1.86
C CYS A 156 -1.29 24.02 -1.95
N MET A 157 -0.57 24.51 -2.94
CA MET A 157 -0.46 25.95 -3.21
C MET A 157 -1.84 26.58 -3.49
N ALA A 158 -2.66 25.91 -4.30
CA ALA A 158 -4.01 26.40 -4.64
C ALA A 158 -4.91 26.52 -3.40
N ILE A 159 -4.89 25.51 -2.50
CA ILE A 159 -5.62 25.56 -1.22
C ILE A 159 -5.12 26.70 -0.34
N ILE A 160 -3.78 26.91 -0.24
CA ILE A 160 -3.21 28.02 0.52
C ILE A 160 -3.66 29.36 -0.07
N ASN A 161 -3.68 29.51 -1.39
CA ASN A 161 -4.14 30.71 -2.06
C ASN A 161 -5.62 31.03 -1.79
N VAL A 162 -6.47 30.01 -1.74
CA VAL A 162 -7.87 30.17 -1.31
C VAL A 162 -7.94 30.63 0.14
N SER A 163 -7.24 29.92 1.02
CA SER A 163 -7.22 30.19 2.45
C SER A 163 -6.76 31.63 2.74
N ILE A 164 -5.64 32.05 2.13
CA ILE A 164 -5.08 33.40 2.30
C ILE A 164 -5.98 34.50 1.74
N SER A 165 -6.77 34.17 0.71
CA SER A 165 -7.72 35.12 0.12
C SER A 165 -8.90 35.45 1.06
N ILE A 166 -9.23 34.55 1.97
CA ILE A 166 -10.36 34.72 2.92
C ILE A 166 -9.93 35.07 4.34
N THR A 167 -8.68 34.78 4.71
CA THR A 167 -8.12 35.04 6.05
C THR A 167 -7.24 36.27 6.09
N GLY A 168 -6.97 36.83 7.27
CA GLY A 168 -6.14 38.04 7.45
C GLY A 168 -4.95 37.86 8.38
N ASN A 169 -4.76 36.67 8.99
CA ASN A 169 -3.62 36.34 9.81
C ASN A 169 -3.10 34.93 9.52
N ILE A 170 -1.86 34.68 9.91
CA ILE A 170 -1.14 33.43 9.62
C ILE A 170 -1.82 32.22 10.28
N LEU A 171 -2.24 32.32 11.54
CA LEU A 171 -2.87 31.20 12.25
C LEU A 171 -4.18 30.79 11.59
N SER A 172 -5.05 31.75 11.28
CA SER A 172 -6.31 31.45 10.56
C SER A 172 -6.03 30.88 9.18
N ASN A 173 -4.98 31.33 8.50
CA ASN A 173 -4.58 30.76 7.21
C ASN A 173 -4.18 29.29 7.34
N ILE A 174 -3.34 28.93 8.31
CA ILE A 174 -2.92 27.55 8.56
C ILE A 174 -4.14 26.67 8.90
N CYS A 175 -5.02 27.13 9.81
CA CYS A 175 -6.22 26.40 10.18
C CYS A 175 -7.15 26.17 9.00
N VAL A 176 -7.42 27.21 8.19
CA VAL A 176 -8.30 27.09 7.02
C VAL A 176 -7.68 26.20 5.94
N THR A 177 -6.36 26.31 5.73
CA THR A 177 -5.65 25.42 4.81
C THR A 177 -5.82 23.96 5.24
N GLY A 178 -5.57 23.66 6.53
CA GLY A 178 -5.78 22.33 7.09
C GLY A 178 -7.23 21.85 6.96
N LEU A 179 -8.20 22.70 7.27
CA LEU A 179 -9.60 22.37 7.13
C LEU A 179 -9.98 22.04 5.67
N ILE A 180 -9.59 22.85 4.70
CA ILE A 180 -9.88 22.59 3.28
C ILE A 180 -9.20 21.31 2.81
N MET A 181 -7.99 21.06 3.28
CA MET A 181 -7.16 19.92 2.84
C MET A 181 -7.63 18.59 3.42
N PHE A 182 -7.94 18.55 4.71
CA PHE A 182 -8.16 17.31 5.45
C PHE A 182 -9.61 17.06 5.86
N LEU A 183 -10.41 18.10 6.13
CA LEU A 183 -11.76 17.94 6.68
C LEU A 183 -12.70 17.10 5.80
N PRO A 184 -12.78 17.31 4.47
CA PRO A 184 -13.69 16.50 3.65
C PRO A 184 -13.38 15.01 3.73
N ARG A 185 -12.09 14.68 3.78
CA ARG A 185 -11.65 13.30 3.91
C ARG A 185 -11.88 12.74 5.29
N PHE A 186 -11.57 13.51 6.29
CA PHE A 186 -11.83 13.15 7.67
C PHE A 186 -13.31 12.80 7.88
N ILE A 187 -14.22 13.64 7.34
CA ILE A 187 -15.67 13.35 7.38
C ILE A 187 -15.96 12.05 6.64
N ALA A 188 -15.40 11.86 5.43
CA ALA A 188 -15.63 10.64 4.66
C ALA A 188 -15.17 9.39 5.40
N LEU A 189 -13.97 9.43 5.99
CA LEU A 189 -13.44 8.31 6.80
C LEU A 189 -14.33 8.01 8.00
N MET A 190 -14.68 9.02 8.80
CA MET A 190 -15.50 8.82 9.98
C MET A 190 -16.91 8.31 9.63
N VAL A 191 -17.52 8.84 8.57
CA VAL A 191 -18.82 8.37 8.08
C VAL A 191 -18.72 6.94 7.60
N THR A 192 -17.66 6.57 6.91
CA THR A 192 -17.39 5.22 6.44
C THR A 192 -17.28 4.25 7.62
N GLU A 193 -16.44 4.58 8.60
CA GLU A 193 -16.27 3.75 9.82
C GLU A 193 -17.59 3.56 10.56
N LEU A 194 -18.35 4.64 10.79
CA LEU A 194 -19.66 4.56 11.45
C LEU A 194 -20.67 3.72 10.67
N THR A 195 -20.57 3.72 9.34
CA THR A 195 -21.50 2.95 8.47
C THR A 195 -21.16 1.46 8.50
N VAL A 196 -19.86 1.14 8.46
CA VAL A 196 -19.38 -0.25 8.44
C VAL A 196 -19.52 -0.92 9.81
N PHE A 197 -19.40 -0.13 10.89
CA PHE A 197 -19.39 -0.64 12.26
C PHE A 197 -20.63 -1.49 12.62
N HIS A 198 -21.81 -1.18 12.08
CA HIS A 198 -23.05 -1.87 12.40
C HIS A 198 -23.35 -3.13 11.58
N GLY A 199 -22.45 -3.50 10.67
CA GLY A 199 -22.72 -4.64 9.83
C GLY A 199 -21.47 -5.45 9.54
N GLU A 200 -21.27 -6.59 10.25
CA GLU A 200 -20.26 -7.57 9.84
C GLU A 200 -20.46 -8.03 8.39
N THR A 201 -21.68 -7.91 7.89
CA THR A 201 -22.02 -8.25 6.50
C THR A 201 -21.81 -7.11 5.54
N TYR A 202 -21.82 -5.84 6.01
CA TYR A 202 -21.73 -4.68 5.13
C TYR A 202 -20.28 -4.43 4.69
N MET A 203 -20.09 -4.27 3.41
CA MET A 203 -18.80 -3.88 2.83
C MET A 203 -19.01 -2.68 1.92
N ILE A 204 -18.16 -1.68 2.08
CA ILE A 204 -18.11 -0.55 1.16
C ILE A 204 -17.42 -1.00 -0.11
N SER A 205 -18.05 -0.69 -1.25
CA SER A 205 -17.34 -0.76 -2.52
C SER A 205 -16.22 0.27 -2.54
N ASN A 206 -15.00 -0.17 -2.87
CA ASN A 206 -13.90 0.76 -3.12
C ASN A 206 -14.24 1.79 -4.20
N SER A 207 -15.26 1.55 -5.03
CA SER A 207 -15.74 2.47 -6.07
C SER A 207 -16.82 3.46 -5.59
N GLY A 208 -17.53 3.19 -4.50
CA GLY A 208 -18.63 4.05 -4.03
C GLY A 208 -18.19 5.31 -3.29
N VAL A 209 -17.05 5.25 -2.62
CA VAL A 209 -16.41 6.39 -1.95
C VAL A 209 -15.26 6.96 -2.79
N GLY A 210 -15.13 6.48 -4.03
CA GLY A 210 -13.98 6.68 -4.89
C GLY A 210 -13.53 8.13 -5.14
N LEU A 211 -14.44 9.09 -5.13
CA LEU A 211 -14.10 10.52 -5.22
C LEU A 211 -13.50 11.08 -3.92
N LEU A 212 -13.78 10.43 -2.80
CA LEU A 212 -13.33 10.83 -1.46
C LEU A 212 -12.25 9.88 -0.92
N ASP A 213 -12.00 8.78 -1.60
CA ASP A 213 -10.99 7.79 -1.21
C ASP A 213 -9.57 8.36 -1.25
N SER A 214 -8.68 7.80 -0.40
CA SER A 214 -7.28 8.19 -0.30
C SER A 214 -6.55 8.10 -1.64
N SER A 215 -6.90 7.13 -2.47
CA SER A 215 -6.32 6.96 -3.80
C SER A 215 -6.62 8.10 -4.79
N ASN A 216 -7.67 8.90 -4.59
CA ASN A 216 -8.06 9.96 -5.51
C ASN A 216 -7.53 11.34 -5.14
N ASN A 217 -7.20 11.58 -3.86
CA ASN A 217 -6.53 12.81 -3.45
C ASN A 217 -5.06 12.51 -3.10
N MET A 218 -4.19 12.77 -4.04
CA MET A 218 -2.77 12.43 -3.95
C MET A 218 -2.07 12.97 -2.71
N ILE A 219 -2.44 14.16 -2.21
CA ILE A 219 -1.81 14.73 -1.01
C ILE A 219 -2.06 13.83 0.21
N VAL A 220 -3.31 13.48 0.45
CA VAL A 220 -3.68 12.65 1.61
C VAL A 220 -3.09 11.26 1.44
N GLY A 221 -3.17 10.70 0.24
CA GLY A 221 -2.57 9.42 -0.06
C GLY A 221 -1.06 9.39 0.19
N TRP A 222 -0.31 10.40 -0.25
CA TRP A 222 1.11 10.53 0.03
C TRP A 222 1.40 10.67 1.54
N VAL A 223 0.61 11.45 2.27
CA VAL A 223 0.79 11.63 3.73
C VAL A 223 0.54 10.30 4.45
N PHE A 224 -0.57 9.62 4.18
CA PHE A 224 -0.86 8.34 4.83
C PHE A 224 0.16 7.26 4.48
N SER A 225 0.63 7.21 3.24
CA SER A 225 1.60 6.21 2.82
C SER A 225 2.98 6.36 3.48
N VAL A 226 3.37 7.59 3.86
CA VAL A 226 4.60 7.81 4.64
C VAL A 226 4.47 7.26 6.07
N PHE A 227 3.25 7.28 6.62
CA PHE A 227 2.96 6.80 7.98
C PHE A 227 2.46 5.35 8.02
N ASP A 228 2.19 4.74 6.86
CA ASP A 228 1.76 3.34 6.77
C ASP A 228 2.98 2.41 6.89
N ILE A 229 3.26 2.03 8.13
CA ILE A 229 4.37 1.15 8.49
C ILE A 229 4.11 -0.30 8.05
N TYR A 230 2.84 -0.69 7.82
CA TYR A 230 2.44 -2.07 7.56
C TYR A 230 2.46 -2.47 6.08
N ASN A 231 2.09 -1.58 5.17
CA ASN A 231 1.96 -1.91 3.74
C ASN A 231 3.21 -1.59 2.90
N GLY A 232 4.19 -0.92 3.48
CA GLY A 232 5.46 -0.62 2.84
C GLY A 232 5.35 0.17 1.52
N PRO A 233 6.45 0.22 0.76
CA PRO A 233 6.56 1.05 -0.44
C PRO A 233 5.68 0.66 -1.63
N SER A 234 5.16 -0.56 -1.66
CA SER A 234 4.43 -1.10 -2.83
C SER A 234 3.07 -0.43 -3.07
N GLY A 235 2.32 -0.12 -2.01
CA GLY A 235 1.02 0.56 -2.12
C GLY A 235 1.11 1.98 -2.68
N ILE A 236 2.24 2.65 -2.49
CA ILE A 236 2.48 4.00 -3.00
C ILE A 236 2.70 4.01 -4.51
N ALA A 237 3.36 2.99 -5.04
CA ALA A 237 3.68 2.92 -6.46
C ALA A 237 2.44 2.97 -7.34
N ASP A 238 1.44 2.16 -7.03
CA ASP A 238 0.22 2.07 -7.80
C ASP A 238 -0.58 3.36 -7.76
N MET A 239 -0.57 4.02 -6.62
CA MET A 239 -1.25 5.29 -6.41
C MET A 239 -0.59 6.44 -7.17
N VAL A 240 0.74 6.55 -7.12
CA VAL A 240 1.52 7.58 -7.84
C VAL A 240 1.39 7.43 -9.34
N LEU A 241 1.33 6.19 -9.83
CA LEU A 241 1.21 5.88 -11.25
C LEU A 241 -0.24 5.98 -11.76
N SER A 242 -1.24 6.08 -10.88
CA SER A 242 -2.65 6.22 -11.26
C SER A 242 -2.90 7.51 -12.02
N LEU A 243 -3.20 7.40 -13.31
CA LEU A 243 -3.54 8.54 -14.15
C LEU A 243 -4.82 9.25 -13.67
N THR A 244 -5.80 8.48 -13.21
CA THR A 244 -7.09 9.01 -12.73
C THR A 244 -6.91 9.87 -11.49
N SER A 245 -6.13 9.43 -10.51
CA SER A 245 -5.85 10.18 -9.28
C SER A 245 -5.06 11.46 -9.56
N ASN A 246 -4.08 11.40 -10.45
CA ASN A 246 -3.32 12.58 -10.86
C ASN A 246 -4.19 13.60 -11.62
N LEU A 247 -5.06 13.14 -12.54
CA LEU A 247 -5.98 14.04 -13.24
C LEU A 247 -7.01 14.66 -12.31
N TYR A 248 -7.60 13.89 -11.40
CA TYR A 248 -8.51 14.40 -10.38
C TYR A 248 -7.85 15.49 -9.52
N THR A 249 -6.64 15.22 -9.03
CA THR A 249 -5.87 16.17 -8.22
C THR A 249 -5.55 17.46 -9.00
N LEU A 250 -5.18 17.32 -10.28
CA LEU A 250 -4.89 18.45 -11.17
C LEU A 250 -6.14 19.31 -11.41
N VAL A 251 -7.27 18.68 -11.75
CA VAL A 251 -8.55 19.39 -11.97
C VAL A 251 -8.97 20.13 -10.72
N LEU A 252 -8.88 19.47 -9.55
CA LEU A 252 -9.18 20.08 -8.27
C LEU A 252 -8.27 21.28 -7.98
N ALA A 253 -6.97 21.17 -8.27
CA ALA A 253 -6.01 22.29 -8.14
C ALA A 253 -6.39 23.48 -9.01
N LEU A 254 -6.77 23.25 -10.27
CA LEU A 254 -7.19 24.30 -11.18
C LEU A 254 -8.46 25.00 -10.71
N ILE A 255 -9.43 24.24 -10.18
CA ILE A 255 -10.66 24.77 -9.57
C ILE A 255 -10.29 25.69 -8.39
N TYR A 256 -9.43 25.24 -7.49
CA TYR A 256 -9.00 26.05 -6.34
C TYR A 256 -8.16 27.27 -6.74
N ILE A 257 -7.34 27.22 -7.79
CA ILE A 257 -6.63 28.38 -8.32
C ILE A 257 -7.63 29.43 -8.81
N ALA A 258 -8.64 29.01 -9.58
CA ALA A 258 -9.69 29.89 -10.07
C ALA A 258 -10.51 30.50 -8.92
N LEU A 259 -10.91 29.67 -7.95
CA LEU A 259 -11.62 30.12 -6.75
C LEU A 259 -10.79 31.11 -5.93
N GLY A 260 -9.51 30.81 -5.72
CA GLY A 260 -8.58 31.71 -5.04
C GLY A 260 -8.43 33.06 -5.73
N ALA A 261 -8.36 33.08 -7.07
CA ALA A 261 -8.34 34.31 -7.86
C ALA A 261 -9.62 35.14 -7.67
N LEU A 262 -10.79 34.51 -7.74
CA LEU A 262 -12.09 35.18 -7.54
C LEU A 262 -12.19 35.77 -6.12
N LEU A 263 -11.81 35.02 -5.11
CA LEU A 263 -11.85 35.46 -3.72
C LEU A 263 -10.82 36.56 -3.45
N PHE A 264 -9.62 36.47 -4.03
CA PHE A 264 -8.59 37.49 -3.90
C PHE A 264 -9.03 38.84 -4.53
N VAL A 265 -9.67 38.81 -5.69
CA VAL A 265 -10.21 40.01 -6.33
C VAL A 265 -11.24 40.71 -5.45
N LYS A 266 -12.08 39.93 -4.77
CA LYS A 266 -13.15 40.42 -3.86
C LYS A 266 -12.65 40.77 -2.45
N ARG A 267 -11.40 40.42 -2.09
CA ARG A 267 -10.83 40.65 -0.76
C ARG A 267 -10.73 42.13 -0.44
N LYS A 268 -11.16 42.51 0.75
CA LYS A 268 -10.96 43.87 1.28
C LYS A 268 -9.61 43.98 2.02
N SER A 269 -8.90 45.08 1.89
CA SER A 269 -7.63 45.33 2.62
C SER A 269 -7.80 45.29 4.15
N GLU A 270 -8.97 45.71 4.63
CA GLU A 270 -9.35 45.70 6.04
C GLU A 270 -9.39 44.28 6.68
N THR A 271 -9.32 43.23 5.88
CA THR A 271 -9.23 41.85 6.38
C THR A 271 -7.89 41.56 7.05
N ALA A 272 -6.83 42.34 6.68
CA ALA A 272 -5.49 42.16 7.23
C ALA A 272 -5.47 42.29 8.77
N GLY A 273 -4.89 41.31 9.45
CA GLY A 273 -4.82 41.24 10.91
C GLY A 273 -6.05 40.64 11.60
N LYS A 274 -7.15 40.33 10.86
CA LYS A 274 -8.35 39.69 11.40
C LYS A 274 -8.38 38.19 11.09
N ALA A 275 -9.21 37.43 11.81
CA ALA A 275 -9.42 36.01 11.50
C ALA A 275 -9.84 35.79 10.04
N ALA A 276 -10.89 36.50 9.65
CA ALA A 276 -11.42 36.51 8.30
C ALA A 276 -12.35 37.74 8.11
N ASN A 277 -12.89 37.91 6.92
CA ASN A 277 -13.79 39.04 6.61
C ASN A 277 -15.19 38.80 7.17
N GLY A 278 -15.79 39.83 7.75
CA GLY A 278 -17.16 39.80 8.30
C GLY A 278 -17.29 39.02 9.60
N LYS A 279 -18.52 38.67 9.97
CA LYS A 279 -18.87 37.94 11.20
C LYS A 279 -19.08 36.44 10.96
N VAL A 280 -19.60 36.10 9.77
CA VAL A 280 -20.03 34.72 9.42
C VAL A 280 -18.81 33.82 9.20
N LEU A 281 -17.82 34.26 8.43
CA LEU A 281 -16.67 33.43 8.07
C LEU A 281 -15.82 33.01 9.29
N PRO A 282 -15.47 33.94 10.25
CA PRO A 282 -14.85 33.52 11.51
C PRO A 282 -15.68 32.53 12.31
N MET A 283 -17.00 32.66 12.30
CA MET A 283 -17.90 31.71 12.95
C MET A 283 -17.81 30.33 12.31
N ILE A 284 -17.84 30.24 10.96
CA ILE A 284 -17.68 28.98 10.22
C ILE A 284 -16.34 28.30 10.56
N ILE A 285 -15.24 29.06 10.55
CA ILE A 285 -13.90 28.50 10.86
C ILE A 285 -13.90 27.88 12.27
N ARG A 286 -14.38 28.59 13.26
CA ARG A 286 -14.48 28.08 14.65
C ARG A 286 -15.38 26.86 14.76
N THR A 287 -16.51 26.88 14.07
CA THR A 287 -17.44 25.74 14.02
C THR A 287 -16.77 24.50 13.45
N LEU A 288 -16.05 24.64 12.32
CA LEU A 288 -15.38 23.50 11.68
C LEU A 288 -14.21 22.97 12.51
N ILE A 289 -13.46 23.84 13.19
CA ILE A 289 -12.41 23.41 14.14
C ILE A 289 -13.03 22.59 15.29
N GLY A 290 -14.10 23.11 15.91
CA GLY A 290 -14.78 22.42 17.00
C GLY A 290 -15.43 21.12 16.53
N PHE A 291 -16.09 21.15 15.37
CA PHE A 291 -16.67 19.97 14.73
C PHE A 291 -15.66 18.85 14.53
N SER A 292 -14.46 19.16 14.03
CA SER A 292 -13.46 18.12 13.71
C SER A 292 -13.06 17.29 14.94
N ILE A 293 -12.96 17.90 16.11
CA ILE A 293 -12.61 17.21 17.36
C ILE A 293 -13.84 16.53 17.98
N ALA A 294 -14.99 17.23 18.01
CA ALA A 294 -16.23 16.69 18.58
C ALA A 294 -16.70 15.46 17.79
N PHE A 295 -16.47 15.42 16.48
CA PHE A 295 -16.89 14.32 15.62
C PHE A 295 -16.15 13.01 15.95
N ILE A 296 -14.86 13.08 16.40
CA ILE A 296 -14.15 11.92 16.95
C ILE A 296 -14.88 11.39 18.20
N GLY A 297 -15.29 12.28 19.08
CA GLY A 297 -16.06 11.89 20.27
C GLY A 297 -17.40 11.22 19.92
N VAL A 298 -18.09 11.72 18.91
CA VAL A 298 -19.35 11.09 18.42
C VAL A 298 -19.04 9.72 17.81
N MET A 299 -17.96 9.58 17.05
CA MET A 299 -17.55 8.31 16.50
C MET A 299 -17.30 7.29 17.62
N ILE A 300 -16.50 7.64 18.61
CA ILE A 300 -16.25 6.78 19.78
C ILE A 300 -17.57 6.39 20.47
N ALA A 301 -18.47 7.34 20.69
CA ALA A 301 -19.76 7.06 21.35
C ALA A 301 -20.63 6.03 20.61
N TYR A 302 -20.48 5.90 19.26
CA TYR A 302 -21.22 4.92 18.48
C TYR A 302 -20.45 3.61 18.25
N THR A 303 -19.12 3.62 18.36
CA THR A 303 -18.29 2.43 18.09
C THR A 303 -17.83 1.72 19.37
N SER A 304 -17.94 2.37 20.54
CA SER A 304 -17.59 1.73 21.81
C SER A 304 -18.59 0.66 22.20
N ILE A 305 -18.05 -0.49 22.58
CA ILE A 305 -18.80 -1.63 23.10
C ILE A 305 -18.93 -1.52 24.62
N ASP A 306 -17.95 -0.95 25.29
CA ASP A 306 -17.87 -0.84 26.74
C ASP A 306 -18.22 0.56 27.23
N ASN A 307 -18.93 0.63 28.38
CA ASN A 307 -19.33 1.90 28.98
C ASN A 307 -18.14 2.74 29.52
N ASP A 308 -16.94 2.18 29.55
CA ASP A 308 -15.75 2.84 30.10
C ASP A 308 -15.25 4.01 29.19
N GLU A 309 -15.67 4.08 27.94
CA GLU A 309 -15.24 5.13 27.02
C GLU A 309 -16.06 6.43 27.11
N THR A 310 -17.11 6.47 27.94
CA THR A 310 -17.91 7.67 28.16
C THR A 310 -17.05 8.86 28.61
N ILE A 311 -16.03 8.60 29.42
CA ILE A 311 -15.08 9.62 29.86
C ILE A 311 -14.31 10.20 28.68
N ALA A 312 -13.84 9.37 27.77
CA ALA A 312 -13.11 9.81 26.56
C ALA A 312 -13.98 10.72 25.68
N VAL A 313 -15.26 10.36 25.50
CA VAL A 313 -16.23 11.17 24.75
C VAL A 313 -16.39 12.55 25.38
N VAL A 314 -16.65 12.61 26.69
CA VAL A 314 -16.79 13.89 27.45
C VAL A 314 -15.52 14.72 27.34
N VAL A 315 -14.35 14.12 27.51
CA VAL A 315 -13.05 14.79 27.38
C VAL A 315 -12.87 15.40 25.98
N LEU A 316 -13.23 14.69 24.93
CA LEU A 316 -13.11 15.19 23.56
C LEU A 316 -14.03 16.39 23.30
N PHE A 317 -15.26 16.40 23.82
CA PHE A 317 -16.13 17.57 23.73
C PHE A 317 -15.55 18.77 24.51
N ILE A 318 -15.00 18.56 25.70
CA ILE A 318 -14.32 19.61 26.46
C ILE A 318 -13.08 20.13 25.72
N VAL A 319 -12.25 19.24 25.18
CA VAL A 319 -11.06 19.59 24.39
C VAL A 319 -11.45 20.38 23.15
N SER A 320 -12.52 19.98 22.45
CA SER A 320 -13.07 20.72 21.31
C SER A 320 -13.41 22.16 21.68
N ALA A 321 -14.15 22.37 22.77
CA ALA A 321 -14.48 23.71 23.27
C ALA A 321 -13.22 24.52 23.62
N LEU A 322 -12.26 23.90 24.32
CA LEU A 322 -11.01 24.51 24.72
C LEU A 322 -10.19 24.96 23.50
N VAL A 323 -10.06 24.11 22.48
CA VAL A 323 -9.31 24.44 21.25
C VAL A 323 -9.95 25.60 20.51
N VAL A 324 -11.28 25.64 20.38
CA VAL A 324 -12.00 26.77 19.79
C VAL A 324 -11.77 28.05 20.57
N PHE A 325 -11.81 27.97 21.92
CA PHE A 325 -11.56 29.12 22.78
C PHE A 325 -10.13 29.64 22.65
N VAL A 326 -9.13 28.74 22.74
CA VAL A 326 -7.70 29.09 22.59
C VAL A 326 -7.43 29.70 21.21
N TYR A 327 -7.97 29.11 20.14
CA TYR A 327 -7.89 29.65 18.78
C TYR A 327 -8.38 31.10 18.72
N GLU A 328 -9.56 31.37 19.28
CA GLU A 328 -10.14 32.73 19.22
C GLU A 328 -9.37 33.72 20.10
N CYS A 329 -8.87 33.29 21.27
CA CYS A 329 -8.00 34.13 22.13
C CYS A 329 -6.76 34.59 21.37
N ILE A 330 -6.10 33.68 20.65
CA ILE A 330 -4.87 33.98 19.88
C ILE A 330 -5.20 34.91 18.70
N VAL A 331 -6.29 34.63 17.98
CA VAL A 331 -6.67 35.40 16.78
C VAL A 331 -7.18 36.78 17.13
N SER A 332 -8.04 36.90 18.13
CA SER A 332 -8.62 38.18 18.54
C SER A 332 -7.71 38.99 19.48
N LYS A 333 -6.68 38.36 20.05
CA LYS A 333 -5.79 38.91 21.07
C LYS A 333 -6.56 39.42 22.31
N LYS A 334 -7.66 38.74 22.65
CA LYS A 334 -8.53 39.04 23.79
C LYS A 334 -8.84 37.77 24.55
N MET A 335 -8.95 37.86 25.87
CA MET A 335 -9.33 36.70 26.70
C MET A 335 -10.86 36.58 26.88
N ASN A 336 -11.60 37.68 26.79
CA ASN A 336 -13.05 37.67 26.97
C ASN A 336 -13.78 37.43 25.65
N VAL A 337 -13.66 36.18 25.14
CA VAL A 337 -14.23 35.74 23.85
C VAL A 337 -15.31 34.68 23.96
N ILE A 338 -15.65 34.23 25.18
CA ILE A 338 -16.58 33.13 25.44
C ILE A 338 -17.91 33.35 24.71
N LYS A 339 -18.51 34.54 24.80
CA LYS A 339 -19.78 34.86 24.15
C LYS A 339 -19.71 34.74 22.62
N GLN A 340 -18.53 34.88 22.02
CA GLN A 340 -18.34 34.75 20.57
C GLN A 340 -18.08 33.31 20.16
N CYS A 341 -17.52 32.47 21.06
CA CYS A 341 -17.21 31.08 20.80
C CYS A 341 -18.42 30.14 20.99
N MET A 342 -19.27 30.42 21.99
CA MET A 342 -20.40 29.54 22.34
C MET A 342 -21.31 29.17 21.15
N PRO A 343 -21.76 30.09 20.30
CA PRO A 343 -22.58 29.71 19.14
C PRO A 343 -21.85 28.77 18.16
N SER A 344 -20.54 28.99 17.98
CA SER A 344 -19.72 28.16 17.11
C SER A 344 -19.49 26.78 17.65
N ILE A 345 -19.26 26.65 18.97
CA ILE A 345 -19.08 25.39 19.68
C ILE A 345 -20.37 24.56 19.60
N LEU A 346 -21.52 25.18 19.97
CA LEU A 346 -22.81 24.52 19.91
C LEU A 346 -23.15 24.04 18.50
N LEU A 347 -22.93 24.89 17.49
CA LEU A 347 -23.19 24.51 16.10
C LEU A 347 -22.27 23.37 15.65
N GLY A 348 -21.00 23.37 16.07
CA GLY A 348 -20.05 22.29 15.79
C GLY A 348 -20.49 20.96 16.40
N TYR A 349 -20.98 20.98 17.64
CA TYR A 349 -21.54 19.81 18.31
C TYR A 349 -22.79 19.27 17.64
N VAL A 350 -23.73 20.17 17.30
CA VAL A 350 -24.95 19.78 16.58
C VAL A 350 -24.60 19.13 15.23
N LEU A 351 -23.68 19.72 14.46
CA LEU A 351 -23.23 19.13 13.19
C LEU A 351 -22.60 17.75 13.39
N ALA A 352 -21.75 17.59 14.40
CA ALA A 352 -21.11 16.31 14.68
C ALA A 352 -22.13 15.23 15.02
N VAL A 353 -23.09 15.55 15.90
CA VAL A 353 -24.15 14.62 16.28
C VAL A 353 -25.07 14.31 15.11
N VAL A 354 -25.50 15.31 14.33
CA VAL A 354 -26.39 15.09 13.18
C VAL A 354 -25.74 14.21 12.12
N ILE A 355 -24.47 14.50 11.75
CA ILE A 355 -23.74 13.71 10.76
C ILE A 355 -23.47 12.31 11.30
N GLY A 356 -23.03 12.18 12.55
CA GLY A 356 -22.75 10.88 13.16
C GLY A 356 -23.99 10.00 13.32
N THR A 357 -25.11 10.59 13.79
CA THR A 357 -26.40 9.88 13.89
C THR A 357 -26.90 9.47 12.51
N GLY A 358 -26.76 10.36 11.51
CA GLY A 358 -27.11 10.06 10.12
C GLY A 358 -26.31 8.89 9.55
N ALA A 359 -25.00 8.90 9.72
CA ALA A 359 -24.11 7.83 9.28
C ALA A 359 -24.44 6.49 9.98
N ASN A 360 -24.62 6.53 11.30
CA ASN A 360 -25.01 5.39 12.11
C ASN A 360 -26.39 4.80 11.67
N SER A 361 -27.37 5.67 11.42
CA SER A 361 -28.69 5.24 10.96
C SER A 361 -28.64 4.66 9.55
N PHE A 362 -27.81 5.23 8.67
CA PHE A 362 -27.57 4.69 7.33
C PHE A 362 -26.88 3.33 7.40
N GLY A 363 -25.88 3.17 8.29
CA GLY A 363 -25.23 1.88 8.53
C GLY A 363 -26.22 0.80 8.99
N LYS A 364 -27.11 1.13 9.91
CA LYS A 364 -28.19 0.22 10.35
C LYS A 364 -29.16 -0.14 9.21
N TYR A 365 -29.52 0.85 8.39
CA TYR A 365 -30.36 0.62 7.22
C TYR A 365 -29.68 -0.32 6.21
N GLU A 366 -28.41 -0.06 5.89
CA GLU A 366 -27.64 -0.94 5.00
C GLU A 366 -27.42 -2.34 5.61
N ALA A 367 -27.19 -2.45 6.91
CA ALA A 367 -27.09 -3.75 7.58
C ALA A 367 -28.41 -4.56 7.53
N SER A 368 -29.54 -3.89 7.42
CA SER A 368 -30.85 -4.55 7.28
C SER A 368 -31.16 -5.06 5.87
N TYR A 369 -30.33 -4.72 4.86
CA TYR A 369 -30.55 -5.11 3.46
C TYR A 369 -30.68 -6.63 3.30
N GLU A 370 -31.69 -7.04 2.51
CA GLU A 370 -31.92 -8.41 2.07
C GLU A 370 -32.04 -8.46 0.55
N PRO A 371 -31.19 -9.28 -0.12
CA PRO A 371 -31.29 -9.44 -1.56
C PRO A 371 -32.54 -10.25 -1.92
N ASP A 372 -33.35 -9.72 -2.81
CA ASP A 372 -34.45 -10.46 -3.43
C ASP A 372 -33.95 -11.10 -4.73
N ALA A 373 -33.72 -12.41 -4.69
CA ALA A 373 -33.17 -13.16 -5.81
C ALA A 373 -33.93 -12.92 -7.13
N SER A 374 -35.27 -12.70 -7.05
CA SER A 374 -36.09 -12.44 -8.23
C SER A 374 -35.89 -11.07 -8.87
N LYS A 375 -35.29 -10.12 -8.13
CA LYS A 375 -35.03 -8.75 -8.58
C LYS A 375 -33.55 -8.46 -8.82
N LEU A 376 -32.69 -9.45 -8.59
CA LEU A 376 -31.26 -9.31 -8.86
C LEU A 376 -31.00 -9.33 -10.36
N ALA A 377 -30.25 -8.32 -10.84
CA ALA A 377 -29.77 -8.32 -12.22
C ALA A 377 -28.56 -9.25 -12.38
N TYR A 378 -27.67 -9.28 -11.39
CA TYR A 378 -26.52 -10.18 -11.30
C TYR A 378 -25.90 -10.15 -9.90
N VAL A 379 -25.05 -11.13 -9.62
CA VAL A 379 -24.11 -11.11 -8.49
C VAL A 379 -22.69 -11.15 -8.99
N SER A 380 -21.78 -10.52 -8.24
CA SER A 380 -20.33 -10.68 -8.40
C SER A 380 -19.74 -11.22 -7.11
N ILE A 381 -18.74 -12.08 -7.20
CA ILE A 381 -18.23 -12.84 -6.06
C ILE A 381 -16.71 -12.74 -6.03
N GLN A 382 -16.14 -12.40 -4.89
CA GLN A 382 -14.70 -12.35 -4.67
C GLN A 382 -14.36 -13.16 -3.43
N SER A 383 -13.46 -14.15 -3.53
CA SER A 383 -12.91 -14.85 -2.37
C SER A 383 -11.98 -13.92 -1.61
N MET A 384 -12.08 -13.90 -0.28
CA MET A 384 -11.24 -13.08 0.60
C MET A 384 -10.16 -13.89 1.33
N ASP A 385 -10.33 -15.21 1.42
CA ASP A 385 -9.44 -16.12 2.19
C ASP A 385 -8.52 -16.95 1.31
N MET A 386 -8.34 -16.61 0.04
CA MET A 386 -7.29 -17.28 -0.73
C MET A 386 -5.94 -16.94 -0.09
N TYR A 387 -5.13 -17.96 0.20
CA TYR A 387 -3.82 -17.86 0.85
C TYR A 387 -2.88 -16.80 0.25
N TYR A 388 -3.19 -16.36 -0.97
CA TYR A 388 -2.50 -15.31 -1.72
C TYR A 388 -3.43 -14.16 -2.12
N ALA A 389 -4.55 -14.00 -1.42
CA ALA A 389 -5.47 -12.88 -1.63
C ALA A 389 -4.92 -11.61 -0.99
N SER A 390 -3.94 -10.99 -1.63
CA SER A 390 -3.84 -9.54 -1.52
C SER A 390 -5.08 -8.92 -2.18
N ASP A 391 -5.54 -7.77 -1.72
CA ASP A 391 -6.69 -7.05 -2.32
C ASP A 391 -6.56 -6.86 -3.85
N ASN A 392 -5.35 -7.00 -4.39
CA ASN A 392 -4.98 -6.92 -5.81
C ASN A 392 -4.69 -8.28 -6.45
N GLY A 393 -4.93 -9.41 -5.78
CA GLY A 393 -4.69 -10.73 -6.31
C GLY A 393 -5.56 -11.03 -7.53
N TYR A 394 -4.95 -11.44 -8.63
CA TYR A 394 -5.65 -11.65 -9.90
C TYR A 394 -6.74 -12.72 -9.78
N PHE A 395 -6.40 -13.89 -9.24
CA PHE A 395 -7.35 -14.99 -9.11
C PHE A 395 -8.46 -14.70 -8.11
N SER A 396 -8.16 -14.03 -6.98
CA SER A 396 -9.18 -13.60 -6.02
C SER A 396 -10.14 -12.57 -6.63
N SER A 397 -9.65 -11.76 -7.58
CA SER A 397 -10.45 -10.71 -8.22
C SER A 397 -11.19 -11.15 -9.49
N ILE A 398 -10.93 -12.35 -10.03
CA ILE A 398 -11.55 -12.80 -11.29
C ILE A 398 -13.06 -12.86 -11.15
N SER A 399 -13.56 -13.56 -10.15
CA SER A 399 -15.00 -13.74 -9.92
C SER A 399 -15.71 -12.42 -9.57
N SER A 400 -15.00 -11.45 -9.01
CA SER A 400 -15.58 -10.10 -8.75
C SER A 400 -15.90 -9.32 -10.03
N LYS A 401 -15.31 -9.70 -11.15
CA LYS A 401 -15.50 -9.05 -12.46
C LYS A 401 -16.49 -9.79 -13.35
N VAL A 402 -16.77 -11.04 -13.03
CA VAL A 402 -17.80 -11.83 -13.69
C VAL A 402 -19.16 -11.46 -13.10
N GLN A 403 -20.12 -11.17 -13.97
CA GLN A 403 -21.50 -10.89 -13.60
C GLN A 403 -22.30 -12.18 -13.76
N PHE A 404 -22.52 -12.89 -12.66
CA PHE A 404 -23.29 -14.12 -12.66
C PHE A 404 -24.78 -13.80 -12.69
N THR A 405 -25.47 -14.26 -13.72
CA THR A 405 -26.90 -14.03 -13.95
C THR A 405 -27.74 -15.31 -13.84
N ASP A 406 -27.11 -16.46 -13.62
CA ASP A 406 -27.76 -17.73 -13.47
C ASP A 406 -28.66 -17.77 -12.22
N GLU A 407 -29.91 -18.17 -12.37
CA GLU A 407 -30.92 -18.16 -11.28
C GLU A 407 -30.51 -19.05 -10.10
N GLU A 408 -29.84 -20.18 -10.35
CA GLU A 408 -29.38 -21.10 -9.30
C GLU A 408 -28.29 -20.40 -8.45
N ILE A 409 -27.37 -19.66 -9.10
CA ILE A 409 -26.32 -18.91 -8.40
C ILE A 409 -26.94 -17.75 -7.61
N LEU A 410 -27.83 -16.96 -8.24
CA LEU A 410 -28.50 -15.82 -7.58
C LEU A 410 -29.25 -16.28 -6.32
N LYS A 411 -30.02 -17.34 -6.45
CA LYS A 411 -30.80 -17.91 -5.33
C LYS A 411 -29.88 -18.45 -4.25
N TYR A 412 -28.90 -19.26 -4.62
CA TYR A 412 -27.97 -19.87 -3.67
C TYR A 412 -27.22 -18.84 -2.83
N VAL A 413 -26.67 -17.82 -3.50
CA VAL A 413 -25.88 -16.77 -2.81
C VAL A 413 -26.79 -15.92 -1.91
N SER A 414 -28.02 -15.63 -2.34
CA SER A 414 -29.00 -14.87 -1.54
C SER A 414 -29.42 -15.64 -0.29
N GLU A 415 -29.71 -16.95 -0.41
CA GLU A 415 -30.07 -17.81 0.72
C GLU A 415 -28.91 -17.91 1.74
N LYS A 416 -27.67 -18.08 1.25
CA LYS A 416 -26.49 -18.16 2.12
C LYS A 416 -26.18 -16.84 2.80
N PHE A 417 -26.39 -15.73 2.13
CA PHE A 417 -26.28 -14.41 2.75
C PHE A 417 -27.33 -14.23 3.88
N GLY A 418 -28.59 -14.57 3.64
CA GLY A 418 -29.64 -14.50 4.66
C GLY A 418 -29.28 -15.33 5.92
N ALA A 419 -28.88 -16.58 5.72
CA ALA A 419 -28.46 -17.46 6.82
C ALA A 419 -27.22 -16.93 7.58
N TYR A 420 -26.27 -16.31 6.92
CA TYR A 420 -25.09 -15.68 7.54
C TYR A 420 -25.50 -14.42 8.33
N LYS A 421 -26.33 -13.55 7.74
CA LYS A 421 -26.88 -12.35 8.38
C LYS A 421 -27.61 -12.69 9.69
N ASP A 422 -28.49 -13.72 9.67
CA ASP A 422 -29.23 -14.15 10.86
C ASP A 422 -28.30 -14.62 11.98
N LYS A 423 -27.21 -15.29 11.64
CA LYS A 423 -26.16 -15.68 12.60
C LYS A 423 -25.45 -14.47 13.20
N CYS A 424 -25.09 -13.47 12.38
CA CYS A 424 -24.46 -12.25 12.86
C CYS A 424 -25.39 -11.48 13.82
N ILE A 425 -26.68 -11.40 13.50
CA ILE A 425 -27.68 -10.74 14.37
C ILE A 425 -27.84 -11.49 15.71
N SER A 426 -27.88 -12.84 15.68
CA SER A 426 -28.10 -13.64 16.88
C SER A 426 -26.92 -13.64 17.84
N ASN A 427 -25.70 -13.46 17.34
CA ASN A 427 -24.46 -13.50 18.14
C ASN A 427 -23.96 -12.13 18.62
N GLY A 428 -24.67 -11.04 18.29
CA GLY A 428 -24.24 -9.68 18.55
C GLY A 428 -23.16 -9.22 17.54
N VAL A 429 -23.20 -7.94 17.20
CA VAL A 429 -22.46 -7.32 16.10
C VAL A 429 -20.92 -7.45 16.21
N HIS A 430 -20.39 -7.87 17.35
CA HIS A 430 -18.95 -7.83 17.66
C HIS A 430 -18.31 -9.21 17.92
N ASN A 431 -19.08 -10.28 17.85
CA ASN A 431 -18.48 -11.60 17.94
C ASN A 431 -18.11 -12.09 16.54
N TYR A 432 -16.89 -11.81 16.12
CA TYR A 432 -16.20 -12.62 15.13
C TYR A 432 -16.41 -14.08 15.52
N ILE A 433 -17.16 -14.80 14.69
CA ILE A 433 -17.29 -16.24 14.87
C ILE A 433 -15.95 -16.85 14.42
N TYR A 434 -14.93 -16.61 15.19
CA TYR A 434 -13.71 -17.40 15.22
C TYR A 434 -13.98 -18.60 16.12
N ASN A 435 -15.06 -19.32 15.85
CA ASN A 435 -15.30 -20.59 16.52
C ASN A 435 -14.47 -21.65 15.81
N GLY A 436 -13.26 -21.79 16.31
CA GLY A 436 -12.38 -22.87 15.93
C GLY A 436 -13.09 -24.22 15.97
N ARG A 437 -13.15 -24.87 14.84
CA ARG A 437 -13.23 -26.29 14.49
C ARG A 437 -13.91 -26.54 13.13
N GLY A 438 -13.90 -25.55 12.24
CA GLY A 438 -14.25 -25.77 10.84
C GLY A 438 -13.58 -24.70 10.03
N SER A 439 -12.94 -25.01 8.91
CA SER A 439 -12.47 -23.99 7.99
C SER A 439 -13.69 -23.31 7.39
N VAL A 440 -13.67 -21.99 7.37
CA VAL A 440 -14.71 -21.16 6.77
C VAL A 440 -14.05 -20.22 5.79
N THR A 441 -14.65 -20.05 4.63
CA THR A 441 -14.16 -19.15 3.59
C THR A 441 -15.01 -17.89 3.53
N ASN A 442 -14.35 -16.74 3.52
CA ASN A 442 -15.00 -15.43 3.41
C ASN A 442 -15.11 -15.00 1.94
N TYR A 443 -16.25 -14.46 1.57
CA TYR A 443 -16.49 -13.92 0.24
C TYR A 443 -17.06 -12.50 0.35
N LYS A 444 -16.59 -11.63 -0.56
CA LYS A 444 -17.23 -10.35 -0.85
C LYS A 444 -18.17 -10.54 -2.02
N VAL A 445 -19.45 -10.28 -1.81
CA VAL A 445 -20.50 -10.43 -2.82
C VAL A 445 -21.09 -9.08 -3.15
N GLY A 446 -21.18 -8.75 -4.44
CA GLY A 446 -21.89 -7.60 -4.94
C GLY A 446 -23.25 -8.00 -5.50
N PHE A 447 -24.35 -7.61 -4.85
CA PHE A 447 -25.72 -7.83 -5.28
C PHE A 447 -26.20 -6.63 -6.10
N ARG A 448 -26.45 -6.79 -7.40
CA ARG A 448 -26.97 -5.74 -8.27
C ARG A 448 -28.48 -5.78 -8.31
N GLN A 449 -29.12 -4.87 -7.59
CA GLN A 449 -30.57 -4.76 -7.49
C GLN A 449 -31.05 -3.33 -7.75
N ASN A 450 -32.07 -3.12 -8.56
CA ASN A 450 -32.64 -1.81 -8.87
C ASN A 450 -31.61 -0.76 -9.34
N GLY A 451 -30.60 -1.18 -10.09
CA GLY A 451 -29.56 -0.25 -10.57
C GLY A 451 -28.48 0.11 -9.54
N VAL A 452 -28.55 -0.39 -8.29
CA VAL A 452 -27.56 -0.20 -7.23
C VAL A 452 -26.85 -1.53 -6.94
N THR A 453 -25.55 -1.48 -6.63
CA THR A 453 -24.81 -2.67 -6.21
C THR A 453 -24.53 -2.58 -4.71
N HIS A 454 -25.08 -3.53 -3.96
CA HIS A 454 -24.86 -3.66 -2.52
C HIS A 454 -23.75 -4.70 -2.28
N TYR A 455 -22.62 -4.26 -1.72
CA TYR A 455 -21.53 -5.15 -1.39
C TYR A 455 -21.71 -5.71 0.02
N ARG A 456 -21.58 -7.04 0.13
CA ARG A 456 -21.78 -7.76 1.38
C ARG A 456 -20.69 -8.81 1.58
N ARG A 457 -20.33 -9.04 2.83
CA ARG A 457 -19.49 -10.17 3.23
C ARG A 457 -20.40 -11.35 3.53
N ILE A 458 -20.01 -12.51 3.07
CA ILE A 458 -20.62 -13.79 3.49
C ILE A 458 -19.51 -14.73 3.92
N GLN A 459 -19.82 -15.57 4.90
CA GLN A 459 -18.95 -16.61 5.38
C GLN A 459 -19.59 -17.97 5.08
N LEU A 460 -18.88 -18.81 4.35
CA LEU A 460 -19.34 -20.12 3.94
C LEU A 460 -18.51 -21.20 4.62
N THR A 461 -19.16 -22.31 5.01
CA THR A 461 -18.47 -23.55 5.37
C THR A 461 -17.81 -24.16 4.14
N ASP A 462 -16.81 -25.04 4.33
CA ASP A 462 -16.15 -25.72 3.21
C ASP A 462 -17.15 -26.43 2.27
N SER A 463 -18.17 -27.08 2.84
CA SER A 463 -19.22 -27.73 2.06
C SER A 463 -19.98 -26.74 1.19
N ASP A 464 -20.33 -25.57 1.75
CA ASP A 464 -21.05 -24.51 1.03
C ASP A 464 -20.15 -23.81 0.00
N ALA A 465 -18.89 -23.60 0.33
CA ALA A 465 -17.89 -23.03 -0.59
C ALA A 465 -17.67 -23.97 -1.78
N ASN A 466 -17.54 -25.28 -1.55
CA ASN A 466 -17.41 -26.29 -2.61
C ASN A 466 -18.66 -26.33 -3.50
N LYS A 467 -19.85 -26.21 -2.91
CA LYS A 467 -21.09 -26.13 -3.70
C LYS A 467 -21.14 -24.86 -4.53
N LEU A 468 -20.78 -23.72 -3.95
CA LEU A 468 -20.67 -22.45 -4.70
C LEU A 468 -19.67 -22.60 -5.86
N ALA A 469 -18.46 -23.12 -5.60
CA ALA A 469 -17.46 -23.36 -6.63
C ALA A 469 -18.00 -24.24 -7.76
N SER A 470 -18.77 -25.29 -7.45
CA SER A 470 -19.38 -26.16 -8.45
C SER A 470 -20.42 -25.43 -9.34
N LEU A 471 -21.10 -24.42 -8.81
CA LEU A 471 -22.02 -23.58 -9.59
C LEU A 471 -21.25 -22.59 -10.46
N LEU A 472 -20.24 -21.90 -9.90
CA LEU A 472 -19.43 -20.91 -10.63
C LEU A 472 -18.68 -21.54 -11.81
N LYS A 473 -18.22 -22.78 -11.68
CA LYS A 473 -17.54 -23.53 -12.74
C LYS A 473 -18.40 -23.81 -13.97
N LYS A 474 -19.71 -23.68 -13.88
CA LYS A 474 -20.64 -23.83 -15.02
C LYS A 474 -20.68 -22.57 -15.90
N ASP A 475 -20.23 -21.41 -15.38
CA ASP A 475 -20.25 -20.15 -16.12
C ASP A 475 -19.05 -20.06 -17.08
N GLU A 476 -19.31 -19.92 -18.38
CA GLU A 476 -18.29 -19.89 -19.42
C GLU A 476 -17.35 -18.67 -19.29
N ASN A 477 -17.85 -17.52 -18.80
CA ASN A 477 -17.03 -16.32 -18.62
C ASN A 477 -16.07 -16.50 -17.45
N PHE A 478 -16.52 -17.18 -16.40
CA PHE A 478 -15.67 -17.53 -15.27
C PHE A 478 -14.56 -18.48 -15.67
N VAL A 479 -14.90 -19.57 -16.37
CA VAL A 479 -13.93 -20.55 -16.91
C VAL A 479 -12.90 -19.84 -17.80
N LYS A 480 -13.37 -19.04 -18.74
CA LYS A 480 -12.51 -18.29 -19.65
C LYS A 480 -11.55 -17.34 -18.90
N ALA A 481 -12.06 -16.65 -17.89
CA ALA A 481 -11.25 -15.69 -17.11
C ALA A 481 -10.11 -16.38 -16.35
N TYR A 482 -10.34 -17.60 -15.82
CA TYR A 482 -9.32 -18.39 -15.14
C TYR A 482 -8.28 -19.00 -16.08
N MET A 483 -8.67 -19.33 -17.32
CA MET A 483 -7.79 -19.95 -18.30
C MET A 483 -6.98 -18.95 -19.11
N GLU A 484 -7.34 -17.66 -19.10
CA GLU A 484 -6.72 -16.62 -19.92
C GLU A 484 -5.63 -15.89 -19.13
N LEU A 485 -4.38 -16.37 -19.24
CA LEU A 485 -3.22 -15.70 -18.68
C LEU A 485 -2.66 -14.61 -19.63
N PRO A 486 -2.08 -13.54 -19.10
CA PRO A 486 -1.42 -12.49 -19.90
C PRO A 486 -0.31 -13.06 -20.80
N ASP A 487 0.10 -12.30 -21.80
CA ASP A 487 1.28 -12.62 -22.60
C ASP A 487 2.55 -12.32 -21.82
N SER A 488 3.62 -13.09 -22.02
CA SER A 488 4.88 -12.98 -21.27
C SER A 488 5.62 -11.65 -21.48
N ASP A 489 5.36 -10.95 -22.57
CA ASP A 489 5.87 -9.61 -22.83
C ASP A 489 5.18 -8.51 -22.00
N LYS A 490 4.02 -8.81 -21.41
CA LYS A 490 3.20 -7.89 -20.60
C LYS A 490 3.31 -8.10 -19.12
N ILE A 491 4.14 -9.05 -18.69
CA ILE A 491 4.36 -9.37 -17.29
C ILE A 491 5.75 -8.95 -16.84
N SER A 492 5.88 -8.66 -15.55
CA SER A 492 7.15 -8.62 -14.82
C SER A 492 7.12 -9.67 -13.71
N VAL A 493 8.20 -10.43 -13.56
CA VAL A 493 8.32 -11.39 -12.46
C VAL A 493 8.80 -10.64 -11.23
N ASN A 494 8.00 -10.64 -10.15
CA ASN A 494 8.37 -9.99 -8.91
C ASN A 494 9.17 -10.92 -8.00
N TYR A 495 8.80 -12.19 -8.00
CA TYR A 495 9.37 -13.19 -7.12
C TYR A 495 9.17 -14.59 -7.70
N ILE A 496 10.20 -15.39 -7.61
CA ILE A 496 10.14 -16.85 -7.78
C ILE A 496 11.06 -17.46 -6.72
N THR A 497 10.68 -18.61 -6.19
CA THR A 497 11.51 -19.31 -5.22
C THR A 497 12.86 -19.70 -5.87
N GLY A 498 13.95 -19.12 -5.42
CA GLY A 498 15.28 -19.19 -6.04
C GLY A 498 15.58 -17.99 -6.95
N ASN A 499 16.83 -17.50 -6.90
CA ASN A 499 17.27 -16.38 -7.75
C ASN A 499 17.49 -16.90 -9.18
N MET A 500 16.63 -16.48 -10.11
CA MET A 500 16.68 -16.85 -11.53
C MET A 500 16.73 -15.60 -12.41
N GLU A 501 17.27 -15.74 -13.61
CA GLU A 501 17.24 -14.67 -14.62
C GLU A 501 15.83 -14.46 -15.17
N ASP A 502 15.53 -13.23 -15.60
CA ASP A 502 14.20 -12.83 -16.11
C ASP A 502 13.77 -13.65 -17.33
N SER A 503 14.75 -14.07 -18.16
CA SER A 503 14.54 -14.94 -19.32
C SER A 503 14.01 -16.32 -18.92
N ASP A 504 14.60 -16.91 -17.90
CA ASP A 504 14.25 -18.24 -17.43
C ASP A 504 12.89 -18.23 -16.72
N CYS A 505 12.64 -17.16 -15.96
CA CYS A 505 11.33 -16.93 -15.34
C CYS A 505 10.22 -16.83 -16.39
N LYS A 506 10.46 -16.12 -17.48
CA LYS A 506 9.50 -16.01 -18.60
C LYS A 506 9.30 -17.34 -19.32
N ASP A 507 10.33 -18.13 -19.46
CA ASP A 507 10.26 -19.44 -20.08
C ASP A 507 9.48 -20.46 -19.21
N ILE A 508 9.64 -20.40 -17.89
CA ILE A 508 8.79 -21.16 -16.95
C ILE A 508 7.33 -20.71 -17.07
N TYR A 509 7.10 -19.40 -17.11
CA TYR A 509 5.75 -18.82 -17.25
C TYR A 509 5.03 -19.29 -18.52
N GLU A 510 5.71 -19.26 -19.69
CA GLU A 510 5.13 -19.76 -20.94
C GLU A 510 4.86 -21.26 -20.89
N THR A 511 5.68 -22.03 -20.19
CA THR A 511 5.45 -23.46 -19.96
C THR A 511 4.19 -23.66 -19.11
N ILE A 512 4.02 -22.93 -18.01
CA ILE A 512 2.81 -22.93 -17.18
C ILE A 512 1.59 -22.59 -18.06
N LYS A 513 1.66 -21.50 -18.83
CA LYS A 513 0.58 -21.05 -19.71
C LYS A 513 0.18 -22.09 -20.76
N SER A 514 1.15 -22.83 -21.31
CA SER A 514 0.87 -23.92 -22.26
C SER A 514 0.28 -25.14 -21.58
N GLU A 515 0.78 -25.50 -20.42
CA GLU A 515 0.36 -26.69 -19.66
C GLU A 515 -1.05 -26.54 -19.08
N ILE A 516 -1.43 -25.32 -18.64
CA ILE A 516 -2.80 -25.01 -18.21
C ILE A 516 -3.82 -25.38 -19.29
N LYS A 517 -3.52 -25.11 -20.56
CA LYS A 517 -4.41 -25.46 -21.68
C LYS A 517 -4.56 -26.96 -21.87
N GLN A 518 -3.53 -27.75 -21.52
CA GLN A 518 -3.52 -29.21 -21.65
C GLN A 518 -4.26 -29.88 -20.50
N ILE A 519 -4.05 -29.41 -19.27
CA ILE A 519 -4.67 -30.03 -18.09
C ILE A 519 -6.15 -29.67 -17.94
N GLY A 520 -6.59 -28.58 -18.57
CA GLY A 520 -7.96 -28.10 -18.54
C GLY A 520 -8.34 -27.36 -17.26
N PHE A 521 -9.54 -26.72 -17.31
CA PHE A 521 -9.99 -25.82 -16.27
C PHE A 521 -10.13 -26.47 -14.88
N GLU A 522 -10.75 -27.67 -14.80
CA GLU A 522 -11.05 -28.33 -13.52
C GLU A 522 -9.78 -28.60 -12.70
N LYS A 523 -8.77 -29.18 -13.37
CA LYS A 523 -7.49 -29.48 -12.73
C LYS A 523 -6.71 -28.20 -12.39
N TRP A 524 -6.73 -27.22 -13.30
CA TRP A 524 -6.10 -25.92 -13.03
C TRP A 524 -6.73 -25.20 -11.84
N TYR A 525 -8.07 -25.14 -11.80
CA TYR A 525 -8.79 -24.51 -10.68
C TYR A 525 -8.46 -25.19 -9.35
N GLN A 526 -8.41 -26.54 -9.33
CA GLN A 526 -8.02 -27.26 -8.14
C GLN A 526 -6.60 -26.90 -7.68
N ILE A 527 -5.62 -26.80 -8.59
CA ILE A 527 -4.24 -26.44 -8.26
C ILE A 527 -4.18 -25.03 -7.66
N VAL A 528 -4.85 -24.06 -8.27
CA VAL A 528 -4.85 -22.66 -7.79
C VAL A 528 -5.53 -22.51 -6.43
N THR A 529 -6.53 -23.34 -6.12
CA THR A 529 -7.31 -23.25 -4.88
C THR A 529 -6.83 -24.21 -3.80
N SER A 530 -5.96 -25.18 -4.12
CA SER A 530 -5.44 -26.13 -3.13
C SER A 530 -4.20 -25.56 -2.43
N ASP A 531 -4.11 -25.83 -1.15
CA ASP A 531 -3.03 -25.37 -0.25
C ASP A 531 -1.77 -26.26 -0.31
N ALA A 532 -1.67 -27.15 -1.30
CA ALA A 532 -0.65 -28.18 -1.33
C ALA A 532 0.71 -27.66 -1.79
N ASP A 533 1.77 -28.21 -1.20
CA ASP A 533 3.23 -28.13 -1.47
C ASP A 533 3.61 -27.70 -2.89
N THR A 534 3.51 -26.42 -3.19
CA THR A 534 3.81 -25.86 -4.49
C THR A 534 4.86 -24.77 -4.36
N PHE A 535 5.80 -24.71 -5.32
CA PHE A 535 6.61 -23.51 -5.48
C PHE A 535 5.72 -22.39 -6.04
N LEU A 536 6.14 -21.16 -5.82
CA LEU A 536 5.33 -20.02 -6.19
C LEU A 536 6.10 -19.08 -7.11
N MET A 537 5.42 -18.62 -8.14
CA MET A 537 5.88 -17.55 -9.00
C MET A 537 4.92 -16.37 -8.89
N SER A 538 5.40 -15.22 -8.43
CA SER A 538 4.63 -13.98 -8.40
C SER A 538 4.96 -13.14 -9.63
N VAL A 539 3.96 -12.81 -10.40
CA VAL A 539 4.07 -11.98 -11.59
C VAL A 539 3.15 -10.77 -11.47
N ARG A 540 3.62 -9.64 -11.94
CA ARG A 540 2.86 -8.40 -12.02
C ARG A 540 2.52 -8.05 -13.44
N PHE A 541 1.30 -7.60 -13.69
CA PHE A 541 0.88 -7.12 -15.00
C PHE A 541 -0.22 -6.07 -14.89
N SER A 542 -0.41 -5.29 -15.95
CA SER A 542 -1.48 -4.30 -16.02
C SER A 542 -2.55 -4.71 -17.02
N LYS A 543 -3.82 -4.66 -16.60
CA LYS A 543 -4.98 -4.92 -17.47
C LYS A 543 -6.00 -3.80 -17.30
N LYS A 544 -6.28 -3.08 -18.40
CA LYS A 544 -7.22 -1.93 -18.41
C LYS A 544 -6.87 -0.83 -17.39
N GLY A 545 -5.57 -0.55 -17.20
CA GLY A 545 -5.08 0.48 -16.28
C GLY A 545 -5.09 0.09 -14.79
N VAL A 546 -5.40 -1.16 -14.47
CA VAL A 546 -5.31 -1.72 -13.13
C VAL A 546 -4.14 -2.70 -13.09
N THR A 547 -3.26 -2.53 -12.10
CA THR A 547 -2.14 -3.44 -11.86
C THR A 547 -2.59 -4.59 -10.99
N TYR A 548 -2.18 -5.79 -11.35
CA TYR A 548 -2.48 -7.04 -10.63
C TYR A 548 -1.19 -7.75 -10.27
N ASP A 549 -1.16 -8.28 -9.08
CA ASP A 549 -0.20 -9.30 -8.68
C ASP A 549 -0.87 -10.67 -8.80
N MET A 550 -0.28 -11.56 -9.57
CA MET A 550 -0.76 -12.91 -9.80
C MET A 550 0.27 -13.88 -9.26
N VAL A 551 -0.16 -14.75 -8.37
CA VAL A 551 0.67 -15.83 -7.85
C VAL A 551 0.29 -17.12 -8.57
N LEU A 552 1.25 -17.70 -9.24
CA LEU A 552 1.11 -18.94 -9.98
C LEU A 552 1.73 -20.09 -9.19
N PRO A 553 0.99 -21.15 -8.91
CA PRO A 553 1.55 -22.36 -8.33
C PRO A 553 2.36 -23.14 -9.37
N ILE A 554 3.54 -23.61 -8.99
CA ILE A 554 4.37 -24.55 -9.75
C ILE A 554 4.22 -25.90 -9.03
N SER A 555 3.22 -26.68 -9.46
CA SER A 555 2.79 -27.91 -8.78
C SER A 555 3.31 -29.15 -9.48
N LYS A 556 3.55 -30.21 -8.73
CA LYS A 556 3.83 -31.55 -9.27
C LYS A 556 2.70 -32.08 -10.17
N ASN A 557 1.47 -31.59 -9.94
CA ASN A 557 0.33 -31.87 -10.82
C ASN A 557 0.44 -31.17 -12.19
N MET A 558 1.48 -30.35 -12.39
CA MET A 558 1.88 -29.71 -13.65
C MET A 558 3.32 -30.13 -13.98
N PRO A 559 3.54 -31.37 -14.44
CA PRO A 559 4.88 -31.96 -14.51
C PRO A 559 5.82 -31.24 -15.47
N GLN A 560 5.31 -30.62 -16.55
CA GLN A 560 6.16 -29.89 -17.49
C GLN A 560 6.76 -28.64 -16.85
N SER A 561 5.93 -27.82 -16.23
CA SER A 561 6.35 -26.60 -15.53
C SER A 561 7.20 -26.91 -14.32
N TYR A 562 6.80 -27.94 -13.54
CA TYR A 562 7.51 -28.37 -12.36
C TYR A 562 8.92 -28.86 -12.69
N ASN A 563 9.05 -29.80 -13.65
CA ASN A 563 10.35 -30.33 -14.03
C ASN A 563 11.25 -29.25 -14.64
N LYS A 564 10.66 -28.35 -15.44
CA LYS A 564 11.40 -27.22 -16.02
C LYS A 564 11.94 -26.29 -14.94
N TYR A 565 11.09 -25.90 -13.98
CA TYR A 565 11.49 -25.08 -12.84
C TYR A 565 12.62 -25.74 -12.04
N ILE A 566 12.46 -27.01 -11.70
CA ILE A 566 13.48 -27.76 -10.95
C ILE A 566 14.79 -27.86 -11.74
N GLY A 567 14.71 -28.12 -13.06
CA GLY A 567 15.89 -28.15 -13.94
C GLY A 567 16.67 -26.83 -13.93
N ILE A 568 15.97 -25.72 -14.15
CA ILE A 568 16.56 -24.37 -14.14
C ILE A 568 17.11 -24.05 -12.74
N ARG A 569 16.34 -24.30 -11.69
CA ARG A 569 16.78 -24.08 -10.31
C ARG A 569 18.08 -24.83 -9.99
N ASN A 570 18.17 -26.07 -10.44
CA ASN A 570 19.38 -26.86 -10.24
C ASN A 570 20.57 -26.36 -11.07
N GLU A 571 20.33 -25.89 -12.30
CA GLU A 571 21.37 -25.26 -13.11
C GLU A 571 21.90 -23.98 -12.43
N TYR A 572 21.01 -23.18 -11.83
CA TYR A 572 21.41 -22.01 -11.05
C TYR A 572 22.16 -22.40 -9.77
N ALA A 573 21.67 -23.41 -9.05
CA ALA A 573 22.38 -23.96 -7.90
C ALA A 573 23.78 -24.48 -8.32
N ILE A 574 23.89 -25.14 -9.48
CA ILE A 574 25.17 -25.62 -10.01
C ILE A 574 26.07 -24.45 -10.44
N ARG A 575 25.56 -23.46 -11.21
CA ARG A 575 26.34 -22.30 -11.66
C ARG A 575 26.87 -21.44 -10.52
N ASN A 576 26.00 -21.16 -9.55
CA ASN A 576 26.38 -20.38 -8.38
C ASN A 576 27.24 -21.21 -7.41
N ASN A 577 27.09 -22.53 -7.41
CA ASN A 577 27.72 -23.45 -6.47
C ASN A 577 28.87 -24.25 -7.05
N GLU A 578 29.25 -24.16 -8.35
CA GLU A 578 30.48 -24.84 -8.79
C GLU A 578 31.72 -24.39 -8.01
N LYS A 579 31.68 -23.14 -7.54
CA LYS A 579 32.66 -22.59 -6.60
C LYS A 579 32.32 -22.90 -5.13
N GLU A 580 31.00 -23.01 -4.83
CA GLU A 580 30.46 -23.14 -3.47
C GLU A 580 30.13 -24.60 -3.10
N LEU A 581 30.02 -25.51 -4.07
CA LEU A 581 29.82 -26.94 -3.82
C LEU A 581 31.10 -27.63 -3.30
N GLY A 582 32.25 -27.21 -3.76
CA GLY A 582 33.52 -27.48 -3.07
C GLY A 582 33.46 -26.92 -1.65
N THR A 583 32.92 -25.74 -1.50
CA THR A 583 32.73 -25.03 -0.25
C THR A 583 31.71 -25.73 0.66
N MET A 584 30.62 -26.29 0.17
CA MET A 584 29.63 -27.01 1.00
C MET A 584 30.22 -28.33 1.54
N SER A 585 30.94 -29.09 0.72
CA SER A 585 31.67 -30.25 1.20
C SER A 585 32.74 -29.88 2.24
N ASP A 586 33.45 -28.77 2.01
CA ASP A 586 34.43 -28.27 2.96
C ASP A 586 33.80 -27.71 4.24
N ILE A 587 32.64 -27.04 4.13
CA ILE A 587 31.83 -26.58 5.27
C ILE A 587 31.35 -27.77 6.10
N LEU A 588 30.81 -28.81 5.46
CA LEU A 588 30.37 -30.01 6.15
C LEU A 588 31.54 -30.74 6.82
N LYS A 589 32.70 -30.80 6.15
CA LYS A 589 33.94 -31.37 6.73
C LYS A 589 34.46 -30.51 7.91
N GLN A 590 34.39 -29.19 7.80
CA GLN A 590 34.73 -28.30 8.93
C GLN A 590 33.72 -28.47 10.07
N TYR A 591 32.45 -28.61 9.76
CA TYR A 591 31.39 -28.82 10.74
C TYR A 591 31.56 -30.10 11.54
N LEU A 592 32.04 -31.18 10.90
CA LEU A 592 32.35 -32.45 11.54
C LEU A 592 33.63 -32.43 12.40
N ASN A 593 34.60 -31.62 12.00
CA ASN A 593 35.95 -31.64 12.62
C ASN A 593 36.09 -30.58 13.73
N ASP A 594 35.15 -29.65 13.89
CA ASP A 594 35.27 -28.59 14.89
C ASP A 594 34.67 -29.02 16.23
N SER A 595 35.46 -29.66 17.03
CA SER A 595 35.15 -30.10 18.40
C SER A 595 35.00 -28.92 19.41
N SER A 596 35.30 -27.69 19.00
CA SER A 596 35.28 -26.50 19.86
C SER A 596 34.00 -25.73 19.84
N ARG A 597 33.00 -26.13 19.03
CA ARG A 597 31.70 -25.44 18.91
C ARG A 597 30.86 -25.63 20.16
N THR A 598 31.03 -24.75 21.11
CA THR A 598 30.07 -24.53 22.20
C THR A 598 28.96 -23.64 21.72
N TRP A 599 27.77 -24.19 21.62
CA TRP A 599 26.52 -23.56 21.11
C TRP A 599 25.98 -22.44 22.00
N ASP A 600 26.68 -22.04 23.04
CA ASP A 600 26.22 -21.06 24.04
C ASP A 600 26.47 -19.59 23.67
N LYS A 601 26.88 -19.26 22.46
CA LYS A 601 27.06 -17.84 22.06
C LYS A 601 26.01 -17.33 21.13
N TYR A 602 24.85 -17.02 21.69
CA TYR A 602 23.79 -16.22 21.07
C TYR A 602 24.15 -14.74 20.83
N THR A 603 25.39 -14.32 20.96
CA THR A 603 25.72 -12.88 20.99
C THR A 603 26.62 -12.38 19.87
N SER A 604 27.06 -13.21 18.93
CA SER A 604 28.02 -12.71 17.90
C SER A 604 27.94 -13.38 16.53
N GLY A 605 26.81 -13.88 16.11
CA GLY A 605 26.56 -14.48 14.80
C GLY A 605 25.98 -15.87 14.93
N TYR A 606 25.11 -16.24 13.99
CA TYR A 606 24.58 -17.59 13.94
C TYR A 606 24.99 -18.26 12.63
N GLU A 607 25.23 -19.53 12.74
CA GLU A 607 25.51 -20.41 11.62
C GLU A 607 24.55 -21.56 11.74
N THR A 608 23.67 -21.73 10.74
CA THR A 608 22.68 -22.80 10.71
C THR A 608 22.88 -23.67 9.50
N LEU A 609 22.87 -24.98 9.71
CA LEU A 609 22.86 -25.98 8.66
C LEU A 609 21.55 -26.77 8.82
N SER A 610 20.64 -26.66 7.88
CA SER A 610 19.41 -27.43 7.86
C SER A 610 19.33 -28.30 6.62
N ALA A 611 18.74 -29.48 6.78
CA ALA A 611 18.42 -30.38 5.69
C ALA A 611 16.91 -30.60 5.65
N VAL A 612 16.35 -30.55 4.47
CA VAL A 612 14.95 -30.87 4.23
C VAL A 612 14.89 -32.07 3.32
N LEU A 613 14.36 -33.18 3.83
CA LEU A 613 14.04 -34.34 3.00
C LEU A 613 12.69 -34.10 2.30
N VAL A 614 12.69 -34.18 0.99
CA VAL A 614 11.48 -34.09 0.17
C VAL A 614 11.21 -35.44 -0.47
N TYR A 615 10.13 -36.08 -0.07
CA TYR A 615 9.73 -37.39 -0.58
C TYR A 615 8.20 -37.52 -0.58
N ASN A 616 7.60 -37.98 -1.69
CA ASN A 616 6.17 -38.21 -1.83
C ASN A 616 5.29 -37.10 -1.26
N ASP A 617 5.55 -35.83 -1.62
CA ASP A 617 4.84 -34.64 -1.16
C ASP A 617 4.98 -34.31 0.33
N THR A 618 5.75 -35.08 1.07
CA THR A 618 6.10 -34.77 2.45
C THR A 618 7.42 -34.03 2.53
N ARG A 619 7.44 -32.93 3.28
CA ARG A 619 8.67 -32.21 3.67
C ARG A 619 8.94 -32.56 5.11
N THR A 620 10.04 -33.25 5.33
CA THR A 620 10.53 -33.54 6.69
C THR A 620 11.73 -32.64 6.94
N TYR A 621 11.59 -31.69 7.85
CA TYR A 621 12.71 -30.86 8.27
C TYR A 621 13.63 -31.67 9.18
N ILE A 622 14.86 -31.81 8.75
CA ILE A 622 15.92 -32.42 9.55
C ILE A 622 16.78 -31.27 10.08
N ASN A 623 16.59 -30.93 11.34
CA ASN A 623 17.49 -29.98 11.98
C ASN A 623 18.78 -30.70 12.36
N LEU A 624 19.78 -30.63 11.50
CA LEU A 624 21.11 -31.22 11.73
C LEU A 624 21.75 -30.74 13.03
N ASP A 625 21.47 -29.50 13.44
CA ASP A 625 21.94 -28.96 14.70
C ASP A 625 21.38 -29.68 15.92
N SER A 626 20.14 -30.07 15.92
CA SER A 626 19.53 -30.81 17.03
C SER A 626 19.99 -32.26 17.09
N TYR A 627 20.39 -32.82 15.95
CA TYR A 627 20.91 -34.18 15.83
C TYR A 627 22.33 -34.30 16.38
N VAL A 628 23.19 -33.35 15.99
CA VAL A 628 24.57 -33.29 16.50
C VAL A 628 24.63 -33.22 18.03
N ARG A 629 23.60 -32.62 18.66
CA ARG A 629 23.51 -32.52 20.13
C ARG A 629 23.11 -33.82 20.85
N LYS A 630 22.34 -34.69 20.18
CA LYS A 630 21.72 -35.86 20.84
C LYS A 630 22.47 -37.17 20.60
N ASP A 631 23.05 -37.33 19.42
CA ASP A 631 23.74 -38.59 19.03
C ASP A 631 24.84 -38.27 18.00
N GLU A 632 26.05 -38.11 18.49
CA GLU A 632 27.21 -37.66 17.70
C GLU A 632 27.59 -38.68 16.60
N GLU A 633 27.39 -39.97 16.86
CA GLU A 633 27.79 -41.05 15.94
C GLU A 633 26.79 -41.13 14.76
N ARG A 634 25.51 -40.94 15.00
CA ARG A 634 24.44 -40.91 13.97
C ARG A 634 24.55 -39.66 13.09
N ALA A 635 24.78 -38.49 13.70
CA ALA A 635 24.97 -37.25 12.97
C ALA A 635 26.20 -37.30 12.06
N GLN A 636 27.32 -37.86 12.54
CA GLN A 636 28.51 -38.08 11.73
C GLN A 636 28.24 -39.01 10.54
N LYS A 637 27.43 -40.06 10.71
CA LYS A 637 27.07 -40.99 9.65
C LYS A 637 26.27 -40.33 8.55
N VAL A 638 25.27 -39.52 8.94
CA VAL A 638 24.42 -38.74 8.00
C VAL A 638 25.27 -37.71 7.24
N LEU A 639 26.09 -36.93 7.96
CA LEU A 639 26.91 -35.87 7.36
C LEU A 639 27.99 -36.48 6.44
N ASN A 640 28.61 -37.61 6.81
CA ASN A 640 29.55 -38.31 5.94
C ASN A 640 28.88 -38.83 4.65
N GLY A 641 27.65 -39.36 4.74
CA GLY A 641 26.87 -39.76 3.59
C GLY A 641 26.52 -38.60 2.66
N LEU A 642 26.20 -37.44 3.23
CA LEU A 642 25.96 -36.20 2.47
C LEU A 642 27.23 -35.70 1.78
N ILE A 643 28.40 -35.69 2.49
CA ILE A 643 29.70 -35.33 1.93
C ILE A 643 30.08 -36.27 0.79
N GLU A 644 29.92 -37.58 0.97
CA GLU A 644 30.21 -38.56 -0.07
C GLU A 644 29.36 -38.38 -1.30
N SER A 645 28.09 -38.00 -1.13
CA SER A 645 27.17 -37.69 -2.23
C SER A 645 27.58 -36.40 -2.95
N LEU A 646 28.01 -35.38 -2.22
CA LEU A 646 28.51 -34.11 -2.77
C LEU A 646 29.82 -34.30 -3.53
N ASP A 647 30.77 -35.06 -2.98
CA ASP A 647 32.09 -35.33 -3.59
C ASP A 647 31.98 -36.19 -4.86
N LYS A 648 30.99 -37.06 -4.96
CA LYS A 648 30.71 -37.89 -6.14
C LYS A 648 30.02 -37.11 -7.29
N LYS A 649 29.68 -35.86 -7.09
CA LYS A 649 28.95 -35.02 -8.06
C LYS A 649 27.70 -35.71 -8.67
N ASN A 650 27.03 -36.53 -7.87
CA ASN A 650 25.77 -37.20 -8.27
C ASN A 650 24.61 -36.25 -8.34
N PHE A 651 24.82 -35.12 -9.04
CA PHE A 651 23.77 -34.15 -9.32
C PHE A 651 23.09 -34.54 -10.63
N ASN A 652 21.99 -35.24 -10.54
CA ASN A 652 21.26 -35.60 -11.75
C ASN A 652 20.55 -34.32 -12.27
N LYS A 653 20.82 -33.92 -13.51
CA LYS A 653 20.17 -32.80 -14.17
C LYS A 653 18.67 -33.00 -14.39
N ASN A 654 18.20 -34.24 -14.28
CA ASN A 654 16.80 -34.62 -14.38
C ASN A 654 16.32 -35.11 -13.02
N ILE A 655 15.95 -34.20 -12.14
CA ILE A 655 15.29 -34.57 -10.88
C ILE A 655 13.93 -35.14 -11.25
N ASN A 656 13.75 -36.43 -11.05
CA ASN A 656 12.45 -37.08 -11.15
C ASN A 656 11.68 -36.76 -9.85
N ALA A 657 10.47 -36.24 -9.98
CA ALA A 657 9.61 -35.89 -8.84
C ALA A 657 9.30 -37.08 -7.92
N ASP A 658 9.45 -38.30 -8.44
CA ASP A 658 9.22 -39.56 -7.70
C ASP A 658 10.41 -39.99 -6.85
N ASN A 659 11.58 -39.34 -6.99
CA ASN A 659 12.78 -39.71 -6.25
C ASN A 659 12.99 -38.78 -5.06
N PRO A 660 13.38 -39.31 -3.88
CA PRO A 660 13.67 -38.49 -2.71
C PRO A 660 14.88 -37.58 -2.98
N CYS A 661 14.78 -36.34 -2.54
CA CYS A 661 15.88 -35.39 -2.57
C CYS A 661 16.07 -34.74 -1.20
N ILE A 662 17.31 -34.41 -0.88
CA ILE A 662 17.65 -33.62 0.30
C ILE A 662 18.01 -32.21 -0.17
N VAL A 663 17.36 -31.22 0.41
CA VAL A 663 17.72 -29.81 0.26
C VAL A 663 18.54 -29.41 1.48
N LEU A 664 19.80 -29.09 1.25
CA LEU A 664 20.69 -28.56 2.28
C LEU A 664 20.66 -27.03 2.20
N ASN A 665 20.36 -26.39 3.30
CA ASN A 665 20.44 -24.94 3.44
C ASN A 665 21.50 -24.61 4.48
N TYR A 666 22.48 -23.83 4.10
CA TYR A 666 23.48 -23.28 5.01
C TYR A 666 23.34 -21.79 5.06
N GLU A 667 23.18 -21.27 6.26
CA GLU A 667 23.10 -19.85 6.52
C GLU A 667 24.16 -19.47 7.56
N LYS A 668 24.97 -18.50 7.22
CA LYS A 668 25.97 -17.93 8.13
C LYS A 668 25.83 -16.43 8.18
N TYR A 669 25.51 -15.92 9.35
CA TYR A 669 25.50 -14.49 9.62
C TYR A 669 26.86 -14.09 10.23
N ASN A 670 27.51 -13.11 9.61
CA ASN A 670 28.72 -12.50 10.15
C ASN A 670 28.36 -11.16 10.83
N PRO A 671 28.44 -11.06 12.17
CA PRO A 671 28.07 -9.86 12.88
C PRO A 671 29.03 -8.68 12.66
N ASP A 672 30.27 -8.95 12.25
CA ASP A 672 31.29 -7.91 12.08
C ASP A 672 31.03 -7.05 10.83
N ASN A 673 30.41 -7.64 9.79
CA ASN A 673 30.06 -6.95 8.55
C ASN A 673 28.55 -6.99 8.20
N GLY A 674 27.74 -7.67 9.01
CA GLY A 674 26.30 -7.80 8.78
C GLY A 674 25.92 -8.70 7.58
N GLU A 675 26.88 -9.46 7.03
CA GLU A 675 26.63 -10.32 5.88
C GLU A 675 25.99 -11.64 6.27
N THR A 676 25.00 -12.07 5.49
CA THR A 676 24.44 -13.41 5.54
C THR A 676 24.84 -14.15 4.28
N VAL A 677 25.61 -15.22 4.44
CA VAL A 677 25.93 -16.15 3.37
C VAL A 677 24.85 -17.23 3.37
N LEU A 678 24.10 -17.34 2.28
CA LEU A 678 23.09 -18.37 2.05
C LEU A 678 23.60 -19.29 0.95
N THR A 679 23.68 -20.58 1.23
CA THR A 679 24.07 -21.59 0.24
C THR A 679 23.07 -22.74 0.29
N ASP A 680 22.38 -22.98 -0.84
CA ASP A 680 21.40 -24.06 -1.00
C ASP A 680 21.96 -25.14 -1.92
N ALA A 681 21.97 -26.38 -1.51
CA ALA A 681 22.31 -27.52 -2.35
C ALA A 681 21.18 -28.54 -2.35
N ILE A 682 20.80 -29.04 -3.55
CA ILE A 682 19.82 -30.11 -3.69
C ILE A 682 20.58 -31.37 -4.09
N ILE A 683 20.45 -32.41 -3.28
CA ILE A 683 21.09 -33.70 -3.50
C ILE A 683 19.98 -34.70 -3.79
N GLN A 684 20.00 -35.30 -4.97
CA GLN A 684 19.13 -36.43 -5.27
C GLN A 684 19.77 -37.73 -4.74
N LEU A 685 18.97 -38.48 -4.02
CA LEU A 685 19.43 -39.78 -3.49
C LEU A 685 19.17 -40.87 -4.55
N ASP A 686 20.23 -41.44 -5.13
CA ASP A 686 20.12 -42.53 -6.07
C ASP A 686 19.88 -43.85 -5.31
N GLY A 687 18.66 -44.37 -5.47
CA GLY A 687 18.29 -45.70 -5.01
C GLY A 687 17.74 -45.79 -3.58
N TYR A 688 16.63 -46.48 -3.46
CA TYR A 688 15.84 -46.64 -2.24
C TYR A 688 16.60 -47.27 -1.07
N THR A 689 17.60 -48.14 -1.36
CA THR A 689 18.32 -48.90 -0.37
C THR A 689 19.31 -48.09 0.50
N ARG A 690 19.83 -46.97 0.00
CA ARG A 690 20.73 -46.12 0.80
C ARG A 690 19.98 -45.08 1.63
N THR A 691 18.80 -44.68 1.19
CA THR A 691 17.96 -43.71 1.91
C THR A 691 17.32 -44.33 3.14
N GLU A 692 16.88 -45.59 3.04
CA GLU A 692 16.33 -46.33 4.18
C GLU A 692 17.36 -46.56 5.30
N ASP A 693 18.61 -46.82 4.96
CA ASP A 693 19.69 -46.94 5.94
C ASP A 693 20.01 -45.65 6.69
N TYR A 694 19.76 -44.48 6.06
CA TYR A 694 19.97 -43.18 6.70
C TYR A 694 18.70 -42.61 7.38
N ILE A 695 17.51 -42.94 6.89
CA ILE A 695 16.21 -42.43 7.36
C ILE A 695 15.63 -43.33 8.43
N SER A 696 15.86 -44.65 8.40
CA SER A 696 15.38 -45.58 9.44
C SER A 696 15.92 -45.27 10.83
N ASP A 697 17.06 -44.55 10.88
CA ASP A 697 17.66 -44.10 12.12
C ASP A 697 17.18 -42.69 12.56
N ILE A 698 16.32 -42.03 11.76
CA ILE A 698 15.74 -40.72 12.06
C ILE A 698 14.36 -40.94 12.63
N ASP A 699 14.22 -40.97 13.94
CA ASP A 699 12.93 -40.98 14.61
C ASP A 699 12.15 -39.72 14.23
N TYR A 700 10.97 -39.91 13.67
CA TYR A 700 10.00 -38.85 13.38
C TYR A 700 9.54 -38.22 14.72
N TYR A 701 9.82 -36.95 14.88
CA TYR A 701 9.16 -36.10 15.88
C TYR A 701 8.29 -35.05 15.23
#